data_9200dc79180659504aff5556f04a753b
#
_entry.id   9200dc79180659504aff5556f04a753b
#
_cell.length_a   1.000
_cell.length_b   1.000
_cell.length_c   1.000
_cell.angle_alpha   90.00
_cell.angle_beta   90.00
_cell.angle_gamma   90.00
#
_symmetry.space_group_name_H-M   'P 1'
#
loop_
_entity.id
_entity.type
_entity.pdbx_description
1 polymer ?
#
loop_
_entity_poly.entity_id
_entity_poly.type
_entity_poly.pdbx_seq_one_letter_code
_entity_poly.pdbx_strand_id
1 'polypeptide(L)'
;MSTTTTSAAPSASTSTNTTDISNAKAASTDSFVTALVFNAIVFGAEIGVFTVLRPWFRAIYEPRTYVPPPSKRSPTIDALAGLRRDIIPASGLDAYLFVRFLRMLTRIFAPIWIISWLVLLPLDAVGGSGDGLERFTFGNVSRQNTSRYWAHLILAWVFTIHILRVLTREMGYFVRKRQQFLVSKAHAGTAQAATILVTGVPASYLTEDALWKLFRDMPGGVKKMWINRDLGSLPDAYDEQVALCAKLESAETELVRNRVKARMKAQEKLDKEAKKGKGKKGKDTDSPSGSPTIGATNGSSGNSSATATDPLKEAELAVPRPTHRLGFLGLWGEKVDTIDYCRKEIARLEVGEVGKHVGKQALGLVGLASKDDSYPPLNSAFVTFQKQIGAHMAAQVLLHHEPYRMSKTYIEMAPDDVIWSNLGMNPYEARVRIAISWAATGALIVFWAFPVAFVGSVSNIYTLCGTVKWLTWICDLPTVVTSIISGILPPVALAILMALLPVVLRLLARFEGVPRYSGLELSLMTRYFIFQVVHSFLVVTLSSGIIASLEDLLNNPTSIPNLLASNLPSASNFFLTYIILQGLSGTAAGFLQIVPLALYYVKLFVLGSTPRAVYGIKYELRNVAWGTLFPGITLLSTIAIGYSIISPIINGLACFTFFAFYELYKYLFLWQLQQSPASDTGGLFFPKAIQHVFVGMYVQQVCLCALFFLVRDDNHHAKAVPQGALMVVLIILTAFYNLILTNSYGPLLSALPLSLKDKTFGYEEDEDEVAEHATNGKRKSTFYQAAETEKGVSSAVEPRQIAGGEKRRTTFASDGKNEKDVSVRDFATGDVEAGEAGHAYPPSKVEDQGAPRVFPQPKSADEYGFAHPAASRPQRTVWIPADDLGHGEEEARACRDAGVNASTHDAIVDPKGKVDILGPPPDVVRED
;
A
#
# COMPACT_ATOMS: atom_id res chain seq x y z
N MET A 1 55.04 5.03 -65.51
CA MET A 1 55.80 3.92 -64.91
C MET A 1 55.67 4.16 -63.37
N SER A 2 54.80 3.56 -62.75
CA SER A 2 54.69 3.35 -61.25
C SER A 2 53.61 2.34 -61.03
N THR A 3 54.05 1.17 -60.62
CA THR A 3 53.24 0.02 -60.20
C THR A 3 52.65 0.25 -58.88
N THR A 4 51.34 0.27 -58.83
CA THR A 4 50.55 0.25 -57.57
C THR A 4 50.23 -1.21 -57.16
N THR A 5 50.86 -1.65 -56.12
CA THR A 5 50.59 -2.89 -55.44
C THR A 5 49.42 -2.76 -54.55
N THR A 6 48.29 -3.43 -54.91
CA THR A 6 47.08 -3.55 -54.07
C THR A 6 47.38 -4.60 -53.03
N SER A 7 47.44 -4.14 -51.74
CA SER A 7 47.49 -5.04 -50.57
C SER A 7 46.08 -5.52 -50.30
N ALA A 8 45.85 -6.82 -50.49
CA ALA A 8 44.63 -7.50 -50.07
C ALA A 8 44.60 -7.61 -48.54
N ALA A 9 43.56 -7.11 -47.91
CA ALA A 9 43.25 -7.31 -46.51
C ALA A 9 42.92 -8.77 -46.24
N PRO A 10 43.42 -9.39 -45.17
CA PRO A 10 43.06 -10.76 -44.84
C PRO A 10 41.60 -10.83 -44.39
N SER A 11 40.83 -11.63 -45.10
CA SER A 11 39.49 -12.08 -44.68
C SER A 11 39.62 -12.82 -43.36
N ALA A 12 39.19 -12.18 -42.29
CA ALA A 12 38.98 -12.81 -40.99
C ALA A 12 37.85 -13.85 -41.12
N SER A 13 38.22 -15.11 -41.35
CA SER A 13 37.35 -16.26 -41.13
C SER A 13 37.04 -16.34 -39.63
N THR A 14 35.86 -15.86 -39.24
CA THR A 14 35.32 -16.10 -37.92
C THR A 14 34.94 -17.57 -37.79
N SER A 15 35.90 -18.44 -37.50
CA SER A 15 35.66 -19.72 -36.91
C SER A 15 35.22 -19.44 -35.44
N THR A 16 33.93 -19.26 -35.21
CA THR A 16 33.37 -19.34 -33.88
C THR A 16 33.67 -20.73 -33.34
N ASN A 17 34.64 -20.82 -32.47
CA ASN A 17 35.05 -22.04 -31.83
C ASN A 17 33.83 -22.66 -31.14
N THR A 18 33.39 -23.84 -31.61
CA THR A 18 32.32 -24.61 -30.97
C THR A 18 32.61 -24.90 -29.50
N THR A 19 33.89 -24.87 -29.09
CA THR A 19 34.36 -24.98 -27.71
C THR A 19 33.98 -23.77 -26.85
N ASP A 20 34.00 -22.54 -27.38
CA ASP A 20 33.62 -21.34 -26.61
C ASP A 20 32.12 -21.28 -26.36
N ILE A 21 31.31 -21.76 -27.31
CA ILE A 21 29.85 -21.86 -27.17
C ILE A 21 29.45 -22.93 -26.16
N SER A 22 30.11 -24.10 -26.18
CA SER A 22 29.87 -25.18 -25.22
C SER A 22 30.27 -24.79 -23.80
N ASN A 23 31.40 -24.08 -23.64
CA ASN A 23 31.84 -23.56 -22.35
C ASN A 23 30.89 -22.48 -21.79
N ALA A 24 30.38 -21.58 -22.64
CA ALA A 24 29.37 -20.58 -22.21
C ALA A 24 28.04 -21.22 -21.80
N LYS A 25 27.63 -22.30 -22.46
CA LYS A 25 26.42 -23.05 -22.12
C LYS A 25 26.55 -23.85 -20.83
N ALA A 26 27.71 -24.52 -20.62
CA ALA A 26 28.04 -25.19 -19.38
C ALA A 26 28.08 -24.22 -18.20
N ALA A 27 28.70 -23.05 -18.37
CA ALA A 27 28.73 -21.99 -17.39
C ALA A 27 27.33 -21.45 -17.03
N SER A 28 26.38 -21.42 -17.98
CA SER A 28 24.97 -21.04 -17.71
C SER A 28 24.23 -22.03 -16.84
N THR A 29 24.44 -23.34 -17.03
CA THR A 29 23.84 -24.39 -16.20
C THR A 29 24.42 -24.40 -14.81
N ASP A 30 25.73 -24.29 -14.67
CA ASP A 30 26.42 -24.22 -13.38
C ASP A 30 26.00 -22.99 -12.60
N SER A 31 25.78 -21.86 -13.27
CA SER A 31 25.25 -20.62 -12.68
C SER A 31 23.83 -20.81 -12.13
N PHE A 32 22.97 -21.52 -12.86
CA PHE A 32 21.59 -21.82 -12.40
C PHE A 32 21.60 -22.74 -11.17
N VAL A 33 22.39 -23.85 -11.20
CA VAL A 33 22.49 -24.77 -10.07
C VAL A 33 23.08 -24.04 -8.85
N THR A 34 24.12 -23.26 -9.05
CA THR A 34 24.72 -22.43 -7.99
C THR A 34 23.69 -21.45 -7.42
N ALA A 35 22.92 -20.76 -8.27
CA ALA A 35 21.88 -19.86 -7.84
C ALA A 35 20.77 -20.58 -7.07
N LEU A 36 20.36 -21.77 -7.51
CA LEU A 36 19.35 -22.60 -6.81
C LEU A 36 19.82 -23.01 -5.41
N VAL A 37 21.05 -23.56 -5.31
CA VAL A 37 21.63 -23.99 -4.03
C VAL A 37 21.84 -22.79 -3.11
N PHE A 38 22.41 -21.70 -3.62
CA PHE A 38 22.62 -20.48 -2.84
C PHE A 38 21.30 -19.91 -2.30
N ASN A 39 20.29 -19.72 -3.17
CA ASN A 39 18.99 -19.19 -2.75
C ASN A 39 18.24 -20.15 -1.80
N ALA A 40 18.43 -21.49 -1.92
CA ALA A 40 17.88 -22.46 -0.99
C ALA A 40 18.52 -22.37 0.41
N ILE A 41 19.85 -22.18 0.46
CA ILE A 41 20.59 -21.95 1.72
C ILE A 41 20.13 -20.63 2.36
N VAL A 42 20.06 -19.55 1.58
CA VAL A 42 19.57 -18.22 2.05
C VAL A 42 18.15 -18.35 2.57
N PHE A 43 17.25 -19.01 1.83
CA PHE A 43 15.88 -19.27 2.27
C PHE A 43 15.83 -19.97 3.63
N GLY A 44 16.60 -21.07 3.78
CA GLY A 44 16.66 -21.81 5.05
C GLY A 44 17.21 -20.96 6.21
N ALA A 45 18.27 -20.20 5.95
CA ALA A 45 18.88 -19.31 6.94
C ALA A 45 17.93 -18.17 7.36
N GLU A 46 17.30 -17.47 6.39
CA GLU A 46 16.38 -16.36 6.68
C GLU A 46 15.12 -16.82 7.41
N ILE A 47 14.54 -17.97 7.04
CA ILE A 47 13.38 -18.56 7.76
C ILE A 47 13.80 -19.00 9.18
N GLY A 48 15.01 -19.56 9.33
CA GLY A 48 15.56 -19.87 10.66
C GLY A 48 15.70 -18.63 11.54
N VAL A 49 16.31 -17.57 11.00
CA VAL A 49 16.45 -16.28 11.70
C VAL A 49 15.08 -15.67 12.01
N PHE A 50 14.15 -15.68 11.07
CA PHE A 50 12.77 -15.23 11.30
C PHE A 50 12.11 -15.96 12.47
N THR A 51 12.25 -17.30 12.53
CA THR A 51 11.64 -18.11 13.59
C THR A 51 12.19 -17.74 14.96
N VAL A 52 13.48 -17.41 15.05
CA VAL A 52 14.15 -16.96 16.28
C VAL A 52 13.78 -15.53 16.65
N LEU A 53 13.76 -14.60 15.68
CA LEU A 53 13.51 -13.16 15.93
C LEU A 53 12.03 -12.84 16.20
N ARG A 54 11.12 -13.59 15.63
CA ARG A 54 9.68 -13.35 15.71
C ARG A 54 9.15 -13.15 17.14
N PRO A 55 9.46 -14.00 18.14
CA PRO A 55 8.96 -13.82 19.50
C PRO A 55 9.49 -12.56 20.18
N TRP A 56 10.69 -12.10 19.81
CA TRP A 56 11.37 -10.96 20.44
C TRP A 56 10.89 -9.60 19.86
N PHE A 57 10.54 -9.56 18.58
CA PHE A 57 10.17 -8.34 17.87
C PHE A 57 8.69 -8.32 17.46
N ARG A 58 7.77 -8.55 18.43
CA ARG A 58 6.31 -8.56 18.19
C ARG A 58 5.80 -7.29 17.50
N ALA A 59 6.42 -6.14 17.77
CA ALA A 59 6.07 -4.86 17.14
C ALA A 59 6.16 -4.88 15.61
N ILE A 60 6.99 -5.76 15.03
CA ILE A 60 7.18 -5.88 13.59
C ILE A 60 6.44 -7.11 13.05
N TYR A 61 6.54 -8.24 13.76
CA TYR A 61 6.06 -9.52 13.23
C TYR A 61 4.60 -9.82 13.57
N GLU A 62 4.07 -9.26 14.68
CA GLU A 62 2.71 -9.53 15.15
C GLU A 62 1.98 -8.27 15.69
N PRO A 63 2.08 -7.09 15.05
CA PRO A 63 1.47 -5.87 15.59
C PRO A 63 -0.05 -5.99 15.74
N ARG A 64 -0.75 -6.78 14.91
CA ARG A 64 -2.21 -6.98 15.00
C ARG A 64 -2.67 -7.74 16.24
N THR A 65 -1.77 -8.31 17.03
CA THR A 65 -2.15 -8.97 18.27
C THR A 65 -2.50 -7.96 19.38
N TYR A 66 -2.03 -6.72 19.27
CA TYR A 66 -2.22 -5.69 20.31
C TYR A 66 -2.61 -4.30 19.78
N VAL A 67 -2.28 -3.94 18.53
CA VAL A 67 -2.51 -2.59 17.99
C VAL A 67 -4.00 -2.29 17.72
N PRO A 68 -4.80 -3.14 17.03
CA PRO A 68 -6.19 -2.85 16.76
C PRO A 68 -7.06 -2.90 18.03
N PRO A 69 -8.29 -2.33 18.00
CA PRO A 69 -9.30 -2.55 19.05
C PRO A 69 -9.52 -4.03 19.34
N PRO A 70 -9.92 -4.42 20.54
CA PRO A 70 -10.03 -5.83 20.95
C PRO A 70 -10.85 -6.70 19.99
N SER A 71 -11.92 -6.14 19.41
CA SER A 71 -12.80 -6.81 18.44
C SER A 71 -12.11 -7.15 17.10
N LYS A 72 -11.08 -6.38 16.72
CA LYS A 72 -10.34 -6.53 15.45
C LYS A 72 -8.95 -7.18 15.63
N ARG A 73 -8.58 -7.58 16.86
CA ARG A 73 -7.28 -8.20 17.15
C ARG A 73 -7.16 -9.60 16.57
N SER A 74 -6.01 -9.90 16.01
CA SER A 74 -5.66 -11.28 15.66
C SER A 74 -5.18 -12.04 16.90
N PRO A 75 -5.52 -13.35 17.08
CA PRO A 75 -4.94 -14.11 18.16
C PRO A 75 -3.43 -14.29 17.95
N THR A 76 -2.73 -14.57 19.03
CA THR A 76 -1.33 -15.04 18.98
C THR A 76 -1.22 -16.24 18.04
N ILE A 77 -0.13 -16.31 17.30
CA ILE A 77 0.08 -17.36 16.30
C ILE A 77 0.33 -18.69 17.01
N ASP A 78 -0.72 -19.41 17.31
CA ASP A 78 -0.63 -20.85 17.55
C ASP A 78 -0.54 -21.54 16.19
N ALA A 79 0.55 -22.20 15.95
CA ALA A 79 1.21 -22.51 14.67
C ALA A 79 0.35 -23.08 13.51
N LEU A 80 -0.89 -23.51 13.70
CA LEU A 80 -1.72 -24.10 12.65
C LEU A 80 -3.19 -23.63 12.66
N ALA A 81 -3.73 -23.21 13.79
CA ALA A 81 -5.11 -22.76 13.90
C ALA A 81 -5.32 -21.34 13.34
N GLY A 82 -4.31 -20.46 13.45
CA GLY A 82 -4.35 -19.09 12.95
C GLY A 82 -4.42 -18.99 11.43
N LEU A 83 -3.92 -19.98 10.67
CA LEU A 83 -3.95 -20.00 9.21
C LEU A 83 -5.35 -20.27 8.62
N ARG A 84 -6.36 -20.59 9.43
CA ARG A 84 -7.74 -20.81 8.99
C ARG A 84 -8.64 -19.55 9.11
N ARG A 85 -8.13 -18.44 9.67
CA ARG A 85 -8.92 -17.22 9.85
C ARG A 85 -9.25 -16.54 8.53
N ASP A 86 -10.41 -15.89 8.50
CA ASP A 86 -10.82 -15.08 7.37
C ASP A 86 -10.02 -13.76 7.34
N ILE A 87 -9.48 -13.43 6.17
CA ILE A 87 -8.70 -12.21 5.92
C ILE A 87 -9.62 -10.99 5.81
N ILE A 88 -10.89 -11.17 5.41
CA ILE A 88 -11.81 -10.06 5.12
C ILE A 88 -12.03 -9.17 6.34
N PRO A 89 -12.36 -9.66 7.54
CA PRO A 89 -12.52 -8.81 8.72
C PRO A 89 -11.22 -8.12 9.14
N ALA A 90 -10.07 -8.77 8.90
CA ALA A 90 -8.77 -8.24 9.29
C ALA A 90 -8.24 -7.16 8.32
N SER A 91 -8.32 -7.40 7.02
CA SER A 91 -7.60 -6.62 6.00
C SER A 91 -8.43 -6.26 4.76
N GLY A 92 -9.76 -6.45 4.81
CA GLY A 92 -10.66 -6.08 3.71
C GLY A 92 -10.71 -7.07 2.55
N LEU A 93 -11.58 -6.77 1.58
CA LEU A 93 -11.85 -7.64 0.44
C LEU A 93 -10.69 -7.68 -0.56
N ASP A 94 -9.98 -6.56 -0.78
CA ASP A 94 -8.85 -6.51 -1.70
C ASP A 94 -7.71 -7.44 -1.26
N ALA A 95 -7.40 -7.50 0.05
CA ALA A 95 -6.40 -8.40 0.60
C ALA A 95 -6.78 -9.88 0.45
N TYR A 96 -8.04 -10.22 0.72
CA TYR A 96 -8.56 -11.57 0.51
C TYR A 96 -8.43 -12.01 -0.96
N LEU A 97 -8.83 -11.13 -1.88
CA LEU A 97 -8.77 -11.41 -3.32
C LEU A 97 -7.34 -11.49 -3.85
N PHE A 98 -6.41 -10.72 -3.28
CA PHE A 98 -5.00 -10.84 -3.62
C PHE A 98 -4.44 -12.22 -3.22
N VAL A 99 -4.69 -12.67 -2.00
CA VAL A 99 -4.27 -14.01 -1.55
C VAL A 99 -4.96 -15.11 -2.39
N ARG A 100 -6.23 -14.90 -2.73
CA ARG A 100 -6.95 -15.79 -3.65
C ARG A 100 -6.35 -15.81 -5.04
N PHE A 101 -5.88 -14.67 -5.55
CA PHE A 101 -5.18 -14.58 -6.84
C PHE A 101 -3.91 -15.44 -6.85
N LEU A 102 -3.11 -15.39 -5.78
CA LEU A 102 -1.93 -16.27 -5.62
C LEU A 102 -2.32 -17.74 -5.59
N ARG A 103 -3.38 -18.10 -4.86
CA ARG A 103 -3.94 -19.45 -4.87
C ARG A 103 -4.44 -19.87 -6.25
N MET A 104 -5.04 -18.95 -6.99
CA MET A 104 -5.47 -19.20 -8.38
C MET A 104 -4.27 -19.51 -9.28
N LEU A 105 -3.19 -18.72 -9.20
CA LEU A 105 -1.97 -18.98 -9.96
C LEU A 105 -1.36 -20.34 -9.60
N THR A 106 -1.29 -20.70 -8.33
CA THR A 106 -0.86 -22.04 -7.90
C THR A 106 -1.72 -23.15 -8.54
N ARG A 107 -3.06 -22.97 -8.60
CA ARG A 107 -3.98 -23.92 -9.22
C ARG A 107 -3.82 -23.97 -10.76
N ILE A 108 -3.41 -22.88 -11.39
CA ILE A 108 -3.09 -22.86 -12.82
C ILE A 108 -1.83 -23.67 -13.06
N PHE A 109 -0.76 -23.40 -12.32
CA PHE A 109 0.55 -23.99 -12.59
C PHE A 109 0.71 -25.43 -12.09
N ALA A 110 -0.01 -25.88 -11.07
CA ALA A 110 0.13 -27.24 -10.54
C ALA A 110 -0.12 -28.35 -11.60
N PRO A 111 -1.26 -28.37 -12.33
CA PRO A 111 -1.44 -29.37 -13.40
C PRO A 111 -0.55 -29.11 -14.62
N ILE A 112 -0.27 -27.86 -14.98
CA ILE A 112 0.65 -27.50 -16.06
C ILE A 112 2.05 -28.05 -15.74
N TRP A 113 2.55 -27.89 -14.51
CA TRP A 113 3.82 -28.46 -14.06
C TRP A 113 3.88 -29.95 -14.26
N ILE A 114 2.90 -30.69 -13.72
CA ILE A 114 2.89 -32.17 -13.79
C ILE A 114 2.87 -32.63 -15.26
N ILE A 115 1.96 -32.09 -16.07
CA ILE A 115 1.81 -32.50 -17.47
C ILE A 115 3.03 -32.11 -18.30
N SER A 116 3.55 -30.91 -18.14
CA SER A 116 4.72 -30.44 -18.90
C SER A 116 5.98 -31.25 -18.58
N TRP A 117 6.19 -31.60 -17.29
CA TRP A 117 7.34 -32.40 -16.90
C TRP A 117 7.25 -33.86 -17.38
N LEU A 118 6.05 -34.45 -17.42
CA LEU A 118 5.86 -35.81 -17.91
C LEU A 118 5.96 -35.91 -19.44
N VAL A 119 5.55 -34.87 -20.20
CA VAL A 119 5.46 -34.94 -21.66
C VAL A 119 6.57 -34.15 -22.32
N LEU A 120 6.75 -32.82 -21.97
CA LEU A 120 7.68 -31.95 -22.70
C LEU A 120 9.14 -32.23 -22.30
N LEU A 121 9.47 -32.42 -21.02
CA LEU A 121 10.87 -32.65 -20.64
C LEU A 121 11.51 -33.88 -21.33
N PRO A 122 10.87 -35.06 -21.38
CA PRO A 122 11.42 -36.19 -22.11
C PRO A 122 11.46 -35.94 -23.62
N LEU A 123 10.47 -35.24 -24.17
CA LEU A 123 10.36 -34.95 -25.59
C LEU A 123 11.44 -33.97 -26.05
N ASP A 124 11.75 -32.95 -25.25
CA ASP A 124 12.79 -31.94 -25.53
C ASP A 124 14.20 -32.50 -25.28
N ALA A 125 14.34 -33.39 -24.28
CA ALA A 125 15.65 -33.96 -23.89
C ALA A 125 16.32 -34.84 -24.95
N VAL A 126 15.57 -35.37 -25.94
CA VAL A 126 16.06 -36.39 -26.90
C VAL A 126 16.19 -35.79 -28.30
N GLY A 127 17.35 -35.94 -28.91
CA GLY A 127 17.56 -35.73 -30.33
C GLY A 127 18.16 -34.40 -30.78
N GLY A 128 18.44 -33.48 -29.88
CA GLY A 128 19.18 -32.26 -30.16
C GLY A 128 20.62 -32.33 -29.67
N SER A 129 21.43 -31.31 -29.97
CA SER A 129 22.82 -31.12 -29.53
C SER A 129 22.93 -30.18 -28.34
N GLY A 130 21.83 -29.79 -27.70
CA GLY A 130 21.82 -28.92 -26.54
C GLY A 130 22.39 -29.59 -25.30
N ASP A 131 23.23 -28.88 -24.55
CA ASP A 131 23.81 -29.31 -23.28
C ASP A 131 23.17 -28.61 -22.09
N GLY A 132 23.22 -29.26 -20.92
CA GLY A 132 22.71 -28.71 -19.67
C GLY A 132 21.20 -28.36 -19.70
N LEU A 133 20.83 -27.16 -19.27
CA LEU A 133 19.44 -26.71 -19.23
C LEU A 133 18.81 -26.51 -20.61
N GLU A 134 19.58 -26.13 -21.61
CA GLU A 134 19.07 -25.92 -22.97
C GLU A 134 18.51 -27.21 -23.57
N ARG A 135 19.00 -28.38 -23.11
CA ARG A 135 18.49 -29.69 -23.49
C ARG A 135 17.00 -29.87 -23.23
N PHE A 136 16.46 -29.15 -22.24
CA PHE A 136 15.06 -29.27 -21.81
C PHE A 136 14.20 -28.11 -22.32
N THR A 137 14.58 -27.51 -23.44
CA THR A 137 13.84 -26.40 -24.05
C THR A 137 13.34 -26.76 -25.44
N PHE A 138 12.31 -26.01 -25.88
CA PHE A 138 11.80 -26.08 -27.24
C PHE A 138 12.90 -26.04 -28.33
N GLY A 139 14.00 -25.28 -28.05
CA GLY A 139 15.12 -25.12 -29.00
C GLY A 139 15.96 -26.39 -29.23
N ASN A 140 15.87 -27.40 -28.36
CA ASN A 140 16.61 -28.63 -28.47
C ASN A 140 15.96 -29.70 -29.38
N VAL A 141 14.74 -29.46 -29.89
CA VAL A 141 14.08 -30.39 -30.81
C VAL A 141 14.82 -30.44 -32.13
N SER A 142 15.35 -31.65 -32.49
CA SER A 142 16.11 -31.85 -33.72
C SER A 142 15.32 -31.48 -34.98
N ARG A 143 16.01 -30.91 -35.96
CA ARG A 143 15.44 -30.57 -37.29
C ARG A 143 14.88 -31.78 -38.02
N GLN A 144 15.37 -33.00 -37.73
CA GLN A 144 14.85 -34.27 -38.29
C GLN A 144 13.52 -34.68 -37.71
N ASN A 145 13.24 -34.28 -36.42
CA ASN A 145 12.06 -34.71 -35.68
C ASN A 145 11.01 -33.62 -35.51
N THR A 146 10.75 -32.86 -36.58
CA THR A 146 9.77 -31.75 -36.57
C THR A 146 8.35 -32.16 -36.17
N SER A 147 8.02 -33.45 -36.29
CA SER A 147 6.72 -33.99 -35.81
C SER A 147 6.50 -33.81 -34.30
N ARG A 148 7.52 -33.68 -33.51
CA ARG A 148 7.42 -33.44 -32.05
C ARG A 148 6.76 -32.10 -31.71
N TYR A 149 6.84 -31.11 -32.59
CA TYR A 149 6.17 -29.82 -32.38
C TYR A 149 4.65 -29.92 -32.27
N TRP A 150 4.02 -31.01 -32.72
CA TRP A 150 2.62 -31.25 -32.45
C TRP A 150 2.28 -31.42 -30.98
N ALA A 151 3.18 -32.01 -30.17
CA ALA A 151 2.99 -32.13 -28.75
C ALA A 151 3.00 -30.73 -28.06
N HIS A 152 3.92 -29.85 -28.47
CA HIS A 152 3.97 -28.46 -27.97
C HIS A 152 2.69 -27.69 -28.31
N LEU A 153 2.19 -27.84 -29.55
CA LEU A 153 0.93 -27.23 -29.98
C LEU A 153 -0.25 -27.73 -29.15
N ILE A 154 -0.40 -29.06 -29.05
CA ILE A 154 -1.50 -29.67 -28.32
C ILE A 154 -1.51 -29.23 -26.87
N LEU A 155 -0.33 -29.20 -26.21
CA LEU A 155 -0.22 -28.75 -24.83
C LEU A 155 -0.46 -27.25 -24.71
N ALA A 156 -0.06 -26.43 -25.69
CA ALA A 156 -0.42 -25.00 -25.68
C ALA A 156 -1.93 -24.80 -25.68
N TRP A 157 -2.67 -25.59 -26.48
CA TRP A 157 -4.14 -25.57 -26.49
C TRP A 157 -4.72 -26.04 -25.15
N VAL A 158 -4.25 -27.17 -24.62
CA VAL A 158 -4.71 -27.74 -23.34
C VAL A 158 -4.46 -26.79 -22.19
N PHE A 159 -3.27 -26.19 -22.13
CA PHE A 159 -2.93 -25.23 -21.08
C PHE A 159 -3.76 -23.94 -21.21
N THR A 160 -3.96 -23.44 -22.43
CA THR A 160 -4.83 -22.28 -22.67
C THR A 160 -6.26 -22.57 -22.19
N ILE A 161 -6.85 -23.69 -22.57
CA ILE A 161 -8.21 -24.09 -22.17
C ILE A 161 -8.27 -24.24 -20.63
N HIS A 162 -7.26 -24.85 -20.01
CA HIS A 162 -7.19 -24.99 -18.57
C HIS A 162 -7.16 -23.61 -17.88
N ILE A 163 -6.30 -22.69 -18.32
CA ILE A 163 -6.21 -21.32 -17.78
C ILE A 163 -7.55 -20.62 -17.92
N LEU A 164 -8.14 -20.60 -19.12
CA LEU A 164 -9.44 -19.95 -19.36
C LEU A 164 -10.54 -20.50 -18.46
N ARG A 165 -10.58 -21.84 -18.25
CA ARG A 165 -11.54 -22.46 -17.34
C ARG A 165 -11.36 -22.03 -15.90
N VAL A 166 -10.10 -21.91 -15.43
CA VAL A 166 -9.81 -21.42 -14.07
C VAL A 166 -10.20 -19.96 -13.94
N LEU A 167 -9.83 -19.10 -14.92
CA LEU A 167 -10.17 -17.68 -14.90
C LEU A 167 -11.68 -17.43 -14.83
N THR A 168 -12.47 -18.18 -15.62
CA THR A 168 -13.93 -18.05 -15.63
C THR A 168 -14.54 -18.43 -14.28
N ARG A 169 -14.07 -19.53 -13.66
CA ARG A 169 -14.54 -19.94 -12.32
C ARG A 169 -14.21 -18.89 -11.27
N GLU A 170 -13.01 -18.35 -11.32
CA GLU A 170 -12.56 -17.34 -10.37
C GLU A 170 -13.26 -15.99 -10.58
N MET A 171 -13.59 -15.60 -11.84
CA MET A 171 -14.41 -14.42 -12.09
C MET A 171 -15.84 -14.59 -11.56
N GLY A 172 -16.46 -15.74 -11.78
CA GLY A 172 -17.80 -16.03 -11.23
C GLY A 172 -17.80 -16.05 -9.70
N TYR A 173 -16.74 -16.55 -9.08
CA TYR A 173 -16.57 -16.49 -7.62
C TYR A 173 -16.36 -15.06 -7.13
N PHE A 174 -15.51 -14.31 -7.80
CA PHE A 174 -15.22 -12.91 -7.48
C PHE A 174 -16.50 -12.07 -7.43
N VAL A 175 -17.33 -12.15 -8.49
CA VAL A 175 -18.58 -11.37 -8.55
C VAL A 175 -19.50 -11.72 -7.39
N ARG A 176 -19.69 -13.02 -7.08
CA ARG A 176 -20.49 -13.43 -5.94
C ARG A 176 -19.95 -12.90 -4.61
N LYS A 177 -18.65 -13.04 -4.36
CA LYS A 177 -18.04 -12.61 -3.10
C LYS A 177 -18.05 -11.09 -2.95
N ARG A 178 -17.84 -10.34 -4.04
CA ARG A 178 -17.99 -8.89 -4.05
C ARG A 178 -19.42 -8.48 -3.73
N GLN A 179 -20.41 -9.09 -4.35
CA GLN A 179 -21.82 -8.79 -4.10
C GLN A 179 -22.21 -9.11 -2.64
N GLN A 180 -21.78 -10.25 -2.10
CA GLN A 180 -21.96 -10.58 -0.68
C GLN A 180 -21.33 -9.51 0.25
N PHE A 181 -20.12 -9.08 -0.06
CA PHE A 181 -19.44 -8.03 0.71
C PHE A 181 -20.21 -6.71 0.68
N LEU A 182 -20.63 -6.25 -0.52
CA LEU A 182 -21.31 -4.97 -0.69
C LEU A 182 -22.67 -4.92 0.01
N VAL A 183 -23.43 -6.02 0.05
CA VAL A 183 -24.73 -6.07 0.76
C VAL A 183 -24.61 -6.48 2.22
N SER A 184 -23.40 -6.73 2.74
CA SER A 184 -23.19 -7.04 4.16
C SER A 184 -23.62 -5.86 5.04
N LYS A 185 -24.18 -6.14 6.23
CA LYS A 185 -24.63 -5.09 7.18
C LYS A 185 -23.51 -4.11 7.54
N ALA A 186 -22.29 -4.63 7.70
CA ALA A 186 -21.11 -3.82 8.02
C ALA A 186 -20.78 -2.81 6.93
N HIS A 187 -20.86 -3.20 5.64
CA HIS A 187 -20.57 -2.32 4.51
C HIS A 187 -21.78 -1.44 4.14
N ALA A 188 -22.95 -2.03 4.03
CA ALA A 188 -24.17 -1.31 3.62
C ALA A 188 -24.59 -0.18 4.59
N GLY A 189 -24.12 -0.23 5.85
CA GLY A 189 -24.31 0.82 6.86
C GLY A 189 -23.36 2.01 6.72
N THR A 190 -22.30 1.92 5.88
CA THR A 190 -21.32 3.01 5.72
C THR A 190 -21.85 4.11 4.80
N ALA A 191 -21.33 5.33 4.98
CA ALA A 191 -21.70 6.47 4.13
C ALA A 191 -21.32 6.23 2.65
N GLN A 192 -20.22 5.53 2.39
CA GLN A 192 -19.75 5.24 1.03
C GLN A 192 -20.70 4.32 0.24
N ALA A 193 -21.38 3.38 0.90
CA ALA A 193 -22.23 2.38 0.23
C ALA A 193 -23.46 2.99 -0.45
N ALA A 194 -24.01 4.07 0.11
CA ALA A 194 -25.21 4.73 -0.37
C ALA A 194 -24.96 6.07 -1.09
N THR A 195 -23.70 6.44 -1.34
CA THR A 195 -23.33 7.74 -1.92
C THR A 195 -22.73 7.59 -3.30
N ILE A 196 -23.12 8.48 -4.20
CA ILE A 196 -22.49 8.65 -5.50
C ILE A 196 -21.80 10.02 -5.60
N LEU A 197 -20.69 10.08 -6.34
CA LEU A 197 -20.14 11.32 -6.85
C LEU A 197 -20.53 11.48 -8.32
N VAL A 198 -21.18 12.56 -8.65
CA VAL A 198 -21.49 12.96 -10.02
C VAL A 198 -20.52 14.04 -10.44
N THR A 199 -19.87 13.90 -11.61
CA THR A 199 -18.91 14.86 -12.16
C THR A 199 -19.39 15.41 -13.50
N GLY A 200 -18.95 16.63 -13.83
CA GLY A 200 -19.37 17.30 -15.08
C GLY A 200 -20.83 17.78 -15.03
N VAL A 201 -21.30 18.17 -13.87
CA VAL A 201 -22.67 18.71 -13.68
C VAL A 201 -22.79 20.07 -14.38
N PRO A 202 -23.79 20.27 -15.27
CA PRO A 202 -24.05 21.58 -15.91
C PRO A 202 -24.48 22.62 -14.86
N ALA A 203 -24.21 23.90 -15.15
CA ALA A 203 -24.55 24.99 -14.23
C ALA A 203 -26.06 25.08 -13.88
N SER A 204 -26.93 24.64 -14.79
CA SER A 204 -28.38 24.57 -14.55
C SER A 204 -28.82 23.60 -13.49
N TYR A 205 -27.99 22.59 -13.20
CA TYR A 205 -28.24 21.54 -12.19
C TYR A 205 -27.43 21.75 -10.90
N LEU A 206 -26.60 22.80 -10.81
CA LEU A 206 -25.76 23.07 -9.63
C LEU A 206 -26.56 23.77 -8.50
N THR A 207 -27.80 23.36 -8.29
CA THR A 207 -28.66 23.75 -7.17
C THR A 207 -29.19 22.49 -6.47
N GLU A 208 -29.41 22.58 -5.17
CA GLU A 208 -29.94 21.43 -4.41
C GLU A 208 -31.31 20.99 -4.94
N ASP A 209 -32.20 21.95 -5.27
CA ASP A 209 -33.54 21.65 -5.80
C ASP A 209 -33.49 20.94 -7.16
N ALA A 210 -32.60 21.35 -8.06
CA ALA A 210 -32.49 20.74 -9.38
C ALA A 210 -31.95 19.31 -9.30
N LEU A 211 -30.90 19.11 -8.49
CA LEU A 211 -30.34 17.77 -8.26
C LEU A 211 -31.33 16.88 -7.50
N TRP A 212 -32.05 17.44 -6.52
CA TRP A 212 -33.06 16.69 -5.79
C TRP A 212 -34.20 16.22 -6.71
N LYS A 213 -34.68 17.07 -7.59
CA LYS A 213 -35.70 16.72 -8.61
C LYS A 213 -35.21 15.62 -9.54
N LEU A 214 -33.91 15.61 -9.88
CA LEU A 214 -33.32 14.60 -10.77
C LEU A 214 -33.20 13.23 -10.12
N PHE A 215 -32.87 13.16 -8.82
CA PHE A 215 -32.54 11.90 -8.13
C PHE A 215 -33.65 11.38 -7.20
N ARG A 216 -34.69 12.17 -6.87
CA ARG A 216 -35.75 11.79 -5.92
C ARG A 216 -36.53 10.52 -6.30
N ASP A 217 -36.60 10.22 -7.60
CA ASP A 217 -37.36 9.06 -8.11
C ASP A 217 -36.54 7.75 -8.06
N MET A 218 -35.28 7.81 -7.61
CA MET A 218 -34.48 6.61 -7.38
C MET A 218 -34.97 5.84 -6.14
N PRO A 219 -34.81 4.49 -6.11
CA PRO A 219 -35.29 3.68 -5.01
C PRO A 219 -34.79 4.12 -3.64
N GLY A 220 -35.69 4.42 -2.74
CA GLY A 220 -35.41 4.92 -1.41
C GLY A 220 -35.29 6.44 -1.31
N GLY A 221 -35.22 7.17 -2.44
CA GLY A 221 -35.10 8.62 -2.45
C GLY A 221 -33.73 9.12 -1.97
N VAL A 222 -33.56 10.45 -2.03
CA VAL A 222 -32.33 11.14 -1.63
C VAL A 222 -32.35 11.37 -0.11
N LYS A 223 -31.23 11.10 0.58
CA LYS A 223 -31.05 11.37 2.01
C LYS A 223 -30.36 12.72 2.24
N LYS A 224 -29.26 12.99 1.51
CA LYS A 224 -28.47 14.21 1.66
C LYS A 224 -27.66 14.47 0.37
N MET A 225 -27.39 15.74 0.13
CA MET A 225 -26.55 16.16 -1.00
C MET A 225 -25.48 17.14 -0.53
N TRP A 226 -24.33 17.09 -1.20
CA TRP A 226 -23.26 18.06 -1.03
C TRP A 226 -22.83 18.55 -2.42
N ILE A 227 -23.11 19.81 -2.71
CA ILE A 227 -22.58 20.47 -3.90
C ILE A 227 -21.18 20.94 -3.55
N ASN A 228 -20.18 20.45 -4.28
CA ASN A 228 -18.81 20.86 -4.09
C ASN A 228 -18.62 22.32 -4.47
N ARG A 229 -17.85 23.05 -3.68
CA ARG A 229 -17.61 24.49 -3.86
C ARG A 229 -16.13 24.77 -4.00
N ASP A 230 -15.80 25.80 -4.76
CA ASP A 230 -14.44 26.33 -4.81
C ASP A 230 -14.17 27.15 -3.55
N LEU A 231 -13.38 26.60 -2.64
CA LEU A 231 -13.07 27.22 -1.36
C LEU A 231 -11.94 28.26 -1.45
N GLY A 232 -11.40 28.52 -2.65
CA GLY A 232 -10.30 29.47 -2.86
C GLY A 232 -9.05 29.08 -2.04
N SER A 233 -8.56 30.00 -1.19
CA SER A 233 -7.38 29.82 -0.35
C SER A 233 -7.60 28.98 0.91
N LEU A 234 -8.83 28.62 1.27
CA LEU A 234 -9.14 27.94 2.51
C LEU A 234 -8.46 26.55 2.65
N PRO A 235 -8.41 25.69 1.62
CA PRO A 235 -7.68 24.43 1.70
C PRO A 235 -6.19 24.63 1.96
N ASP A 236 -5.55 25.59 1.30
CA ASP A 236 -4.12 25.87 1.49
C ASP A 236 -3.85 26.40 2.91
N ALA A 237 -4.71 27.28 3.40
CA ALA A 237 -4.63 27.82 4.78
C ALA A 237 -4.83 26.71 5.83
N TYR A 238 -5.74 25.76 5.58
CA TYR A 238 -5.95 24.60 6.44
C TYR A 238 -4.73 23.68 6.46
N ASP A 239 -4.15 23.38 5.29
CA ASP A 239 -2.95 22.54 5.17
C ASP A 239 -1.75 23.20 5.84
N GLU A 240 -1.60 24.54 5.69
CA GLU A 240 -0.58 25.32 6.41
C GLU A 240 -0.79 25.28 7.92
N GLN A 241 -2.02 25.44 8.40
CA GLN A 241 -2.36 25.33 9.83
C GLN A 241 -2.00 23.96 10.39
N VAL A 242 -2.34 22.87 9.68
CA VAL A 242 -1.99 21.48 10.08
C VAL A 242 -0.46 21.31 10.15
N ALA A 243 0.28 21.87 9.21
CA ALA A 243 1.74 21.82 9.19
C ALA A 243 2.36 22.63 10.36
N LEU A 244 1.81 23.80 10.66
CA LEU A 244 2.22 24.61 11.80
C LEU A 244 1.91 23.94 13.14
N CYS A 245 0.74 23.29 13.28
CA CYS A 245 0.42 22.50 14.47
C CYS A 245 1.44 21.37 14.69
N ALA A 246 1.82 20.66 13.62
CA ALA A 246 2.85 19.60 13.71
C ALA A 246 4.24 20.16 14.08
N LYS A 247 4.59 21.35 13.59
CA LYS A 247 5.85 22.03 13.92
C LYS A 247 5.86 22.52 15.36
N LEU A 248 4.73 23.06 15.84
CA LEU A 248 4.55 23.46 17.23
C LEU A 248 4.66 22.26 18.18
N GLU A 249 3.97 21.17 17.86
CA GLU A 249 4.02 19.91 18.60
C GLU A 249 5.47 19.39 18.75
N SER A 250 6.28 19.51 17.69
CA SER A 250 7.70 19.16 17.73
C SER A 250 8.50 20.08 18.64
N ALA A 251 8.30 21.38 18.53
CA ALA A 251 9.04 22.37 19.31
C ALA A 251 8.70 22.30 20.81
N GLU A 252 7.42 22.16 21.16
CA GLU A 252 6.97 22.00 22.54
C GLU A 252 7.51 20.71 23.16
N THR A 253 7.41 19.60 22.44
CA THR A 253 7.96 18.32 22.92
C THR A 253 9.47 18.41 23.14
N GLU A 254 10.20 19.08 22.24
CA GLU A 254 11.64 19.30 22.38
C GLU A 254 11.96 20.13 23.65
N LEU A 255 11.20 21.18 23.87
CA LEU A 255 11.39 22.06 25.05
C LEU A 255 11.16 21.27 26.35
N VAL A 256 10.03 20.57 26.49
CA VAL A 256 9.70 19.76 27.67
C VAL A 256 10.77 18.69 27.90
N ARG A 257 11.17 17.95 26.86
CA ARG A 257 12.24 16.94 26.96
C ARG A 257 13.57 17.52 27.42
N ASN A 258 13.93 18.67 26.89
CA ASN A 258 15.21 19.31 27.23
C ASN A 258 15.19 19.89 28.68
N ARG A 259 14.05 20.42 29.17
CA ARG A 259 13.88 20.84 30.56
C ARG A 259 14.01 19.65 31.52
N VAL A 260 13.31 18.54 31.24
CA VAL A 260 13.41 17.30 32.05
C VAL A 260 14.85 16.78 32.08
N LYS A 261 15.54 16.74 30.95
CA LYS A 261 16.96 16.32 30.90
C LYS A 261 17.90 17.26 31.62
N ALA A 262 17.67 18.56 31.55
CA ALA A 262 18.48 19.57 32.27
C ALA A 262 18.36 19.37 33.76
N ARG A 263 17.13 19.19 34.31
CA ARG A 263 16.89 18.88 35.72
C ARG A 263 17.60 17.61 36.16
N MET A 264 17.48 16.51 35.40
CA MET A 264 18.17 15.27 35.72
C MET A 264 19.69 15.44 35.83
N LYS A 265 20.28 16.15 34.84
CA LYS A 265 21.72 16.43 34.87
C LYS A 265 22.12 17.29 36.07
N ALA A 266 21.29 18.27 36.44
CA ALA A 266 21.52 19.09 37.64
C ALA A 266 21.41 18.24 38.90
N GLN A 267 20.42 17.39 39.03
CA GLN A 267 20.26 16.47 40.16
C GLN A 267 21.44 15.50 40.29
N GLU A 268 21.89 14.89 39.16
CA GLU A 268 23.10 14.04 39.20
C GLU A 268 24.36 14.76 39.64
N LYS A 269 24.51 16.05 39.29
CA LYS A 269 25.63 16.87 39.76
C LYS A 269 25.56 17.10 41.28
N LEU A 270 24.40 17.48 41.78
CA LEU A 270 24.15 17.65 43.20
C LEU A 270 24.41 16.36 44.00
N ASP A 271 23.95 15.21 43.51
CA ASP A 271 24.18 13.91 44.13
C ASP A 271 25.67 13.51 44.14
N LYS A 272 26.40 13.82 43.06
CA LYS A 272 27.87 13.61 43.01
C LYS A 272 28.62 14.51 43.95
N GLU A 273 28.20 15.75 44.09
CA GLU A 273 28.79 16.71 45.05
C GLU A 273 28.51 16.32 46.51
N ALA A 274 27.27 15.88 46.79
CA ALA A 274 26.89 15.35 48.11
C ALA A 274 27.69 14.09 48.49
N LYS A 275 27.95 13.19 47.51
CA LYS A 275 28.79 11.99 47.73
C LYS A 275 30.25 12.39 47.95
N LYS A 276 30.79 13.38 47.25
CA LYS A 276 32.18 13.91 47.47
C LYS A 276 32.30 14.61 48.81
N GLY A 277 31.26 15.32 49.27
CA GLY A 277 31.23 15.96 50.57
C GLY A 277 31.22 14.97 51.74
N LYS A 278 30.54 13.83 51.60
CA LYS A 278 30.55 12.73 52.60
C LYS A 278 31.88 11.97 52.66
N GLY A 279 32.63 11.89 51.55
CA GLY A 279 33.95 11.25 51.49
C GLY A 279 35.09 12.05 52.10
N LYS A 280 34.92 13.36 52.35
CA LYS A 280 35.94 14.23 52.99
C LYS A 280 35.75 14.39 54.48
N LYS A 281 34.62 13.98 55.08
CA LYS A 281 34.35 14.08 56.55
C LYS A 281 34.69 12.81 57.32
N GLY A 282 35.38 11.85 56.75
CA GLY A 282 35.77 10.60 57.41
C GLY A 282 37.24 10.46 57.77
N LYS A 283 37.91 11.51 58.24
CA LYS A 283 39.16 11.39 58.96
C LYS A 283 39.26 12.65 59.86
N ASP A 284 38.86 12.53 61.08
CA ASP A 284 39.46 12.91 62.34
C ASP A 284 38.42 13.01 63.45
N THR A 285 38.74 12.23 64.52
CA THR A 285 38.44 12.41 65.97
C THR A 285 37.05 12.03 66.48
N ASP A 286 37.17 11.10 67.40
CA ASP A 286 36.28 10.61 68.45
C ASP A 286 35.64 11.69 69.36
N SER A 287 34.34 11.31 69.71
CA SER A 287 33.70 11.49 71.03
C SER A 287 33.01 12.80 71.37
N PRO A 288 32.12 12.85 72.40
CA PRO A 288 30.77 12.22 72.37
C PRO A 288 29.64 13.19 72.74
N SER A 289 28.38 12.76 72.57
CA SER A 289 27.23 13.15 73.45
C SER A 289 26.75 14.58 73.44
N GLY A 290 25.57 14.84 73.05
CA GLY A 290 24.78 16.01 73.36
C GLY A 290 23.59 16.24 72.48
N SER A 291 22.40 15.77 72.91
CA SER A 291 21.14 16.30 72.39
C SER A 291 20.99 17.76 72.65
N PRO A 292 20.37 18.52 71.74
CA PRO A 292 19.64 19.71 72.26
C PRO A 292 18.21 19.75 71.70
N THR A 293 17.41 19.91 72.70
CA THR A 293 16.06 20.42 72.80
C THR A 293 15.70 21.60 71.94
N ILE A 294 14.45 21.57 71.53
CA ILE A 294 13.70 22.65 70.91
C ILE A 294 13.68 23.93 71.70
N GLY A 295 13.97 25.04 71.11
CA GLY A 295 13.78 26.39 71.69
C GLY A 295 13.31 27.36 70.61
N ALA A 296 12.03 27.71 70.64
CA ALA A 296 11.44 28.82 69.88
C ALA A 296 11.88 30.15 70.48
N THR A 297 12.36 31.11 69.69
CA THR A 297 12.30 32.52 69.96
C THR A 297 12.11 33.35 68.75
N ASN A 298 11.06 34.20 68.81
CA ASN A 298 10.72 35.27 67.86
C ASN A 298 11.83 36.34 67.82
N GLY A 299 11.95 37.02 66.71
CA GLY A 299 12.41 38.38 66.66
C GLY A 299 13.06 38.91 65.43
N SER A 300 12.34 39.70 64.67
CA SER A 300 12.75 40.97 64.03
C SER A 300 13.53 40.95 62.71
N SER A 301 12.78 41.27 61.67
CA SER A 301 12.99 42.30 60.61
C SER A 301 14.44 42.51 60.11
N GLY A 302 14.67 42.14 58.86
CA GLY A 302 15.82 42.55 58.09
C GLY A 302 15.64 42.17 56.65
N ASN A 303 15.16 43.11 55.83
CA ASN A 303 14.92 43.09 54.47
C ASN A 303 16.20 42.79 53.66
N SER A 304 16.30 41.60 53.08
CA SER A 304 17.07 41.33 51.85
C SER A 304 16.55 40.02 51.21
N SER A 305 15.55 40.15 50.34
CA SER A 305 15.04 39.06 49.48
C SER A 305 16.04 38.75 48.38
N ALA A 306 17.06 37.99 48.69
CA ALA A 306 17.67 37.11 47.68
C ALA A 306 16.92 35.80 47.79
N THR A 307 15.92 35.62 46.95
CA THR A 307 15.25 34.35 46.69
C THR A 307 16.35 33.39 46.21
N ALA A 308 16.80 32.50 47.12
CA ALA A 308 17.64 31.37 46.71
C ALA A 308 16.83 30.54 45.70
N THR A 309 17.01 30.83 44.45
CA THR A 309 16.42 30.09 43.34
C THR A 309 16.93 28.65 43.44
N ASP A 310 16.04 27.72 43.53
CA ASP A 310 16.34 26.27 43.51
C ASP A 310 17.25 26.00 42.33
N PRO A 311 18.49 25.48 42.48
CA PRO A 311 19.43 25.27 41.40
C PRO A 311 18.90 24.31 40.32
N LEU A 312 17.89 23.50 40.66
CA LEU A 312 17.19 22.66 39.74
C LEU A 312 16.27 23.48 38.83
N LYS A 313 15.52 24.45 39.36
CA LYS A 313 14.69 25.38 38.60
C LYS A 313 15.50 26.29 37.68
N GLU A 314 16.66 26.73 38.14
CA GLU A 314 17.56 27.55 37.33
C GLU A 314 18.08 26.76 36.11
N ALA A 315 18.42 25.47 36.29
CA ALA A 315 18.83 24.58 35.19
C ALA A 315 17.70 24.34 34.16
N GLU A 316 16.43 24.32 34.58
CA GLU A 316 15.25 24.19 33.72
C GLU A 316 15.01 25.46 32.89
N LEU A 317 15.10 26.63 33.53
CA LEU A 317 14.91 27.94 32.89
C LEU A 317 16.07 28.33 31.96
N ALA A 318 17.27 27.76 32.15
CA ALA A 318 18.42 27.97 31.29
C ALA A 318 18.33 27.22 29.93
N VAL A 319 17.31 26.36 29.73
CA VAL A 319 17.13 25.63 28.46
C VAL A 319 16.69 26.61 27.37
N PRO A 320 17.44 26.73 26.26
CA PRO A 320 17.05 27.59 25.15
C PRO A 320 15.80 27.07 24.44
N ARG A 321 14.88 27.97 24.09
CA ARG A 321 13.69 27.64 23.31
C ARG A 321 14.07 27.28 21.86
N PRO A 322 13.39 26.32 21.24
CA PRO A 322 13.62 25.93 19.84
C PRO A 322 13.43 27.09 18.88
N THR A 323 14.34 27.25 17.92
CA THR A 323 14.33 28.34 16.95
C THR A 323 14.47 27.81 15.54
N HIS A 324 13.85 28.48 14.56
CA HIS A 324 14.03 28.17 13.15
C HIS A 324 14.24 29.43 12.31
N ARG A 325 14.64 29.26 11.05
CA ARG A 325 14.78 30.35 10.06
C ARG A 325 13.59 30.37 9.11
N LEU A 326 13.08 31.57 8.77
CA LEU A 326 11.89 31.77 7.95
C LEU A 326 12.10 31.58 6.42
N GLY A 327 13.35 31.45 5.95
CA GLY A 327 13.65 31.37 4.52
C GLY A 327 13.54 29.97 3.92
N PHE A 328 13.90 29.87 2.62
CA PHE A 328 13.80 28.65 1.83
C PHE A 328 14.50 27.46 2.51
N LEU A 329 13.77 26.37 2.72
CA LEU A 329 14.19 25.15 3.42
C LEU A 329 14.74 25.36 4.86
N GLY A 330 14.46 26.50 5.51
CA GLY A 330 14.99 26.81 6.83
C GLY A 330 16.51 27.11 6.88
N LEU A 331 17.13 27.27 5.72
CA LEU A 331 18.58 27.50 5.61
C LEU A 331 18.94 28.98 5.71
N TRP A 332 18.05 29.87 5.26
CA TRP A 332 18.30 31.31 5.11
C TRP A 332 17.18 32.10 5.81
N GLY A 333 17.37 33.38 6.08
CA GLY A 333 16.35 34.26 6.64
C GLY A 333 16.50 34.52 8.15
N GLU A 334 15.56 35.29 8.72
CA GLU A 334 15.51 35.67 10.13
C GLU A 334 15.31 34.44 11.02
N LYS A 335 16.02 34.42 12.15
CA LYS A 335 15.89 33.39 13.17
C LYS A 335 14.83 33.79 14.19
N VAL A 336 13.74 33.00 14.25
CA VAL A 336 12.61 33.26 15.15
C VAL A 336 12.41 32.13 16.15
N ASP A 337 11.79 32.46 17.30
CA ASP A 337 11.30 31.46 18.25
C ASP A 337 10.19 30.63 17.58
N THR A 338 10.37 29.31 17.52
CA THR A 338 9.44 28.42 16.81
C THR A 338 8.07 28.38 17.48
N ILE A 339 8.05 28.37 18.83
CA ILE A 339 6.83 28.21 19.61
C ILE A 339 5.96 29.45 19.44
N ASP A 340 6.54 30.63 19.74
CA ASP A 340 5.81 31.90 19.63
C ASP A 340 5.35 32.21 18.21
N TYR A 341 6.20 31.92 17.24
CA TYR A 341 5.84 32.08 15.82
C TYR A 341 4.65 31.18 15.44
N CYS A 342 4.73 29.87 15.75
CA CYS A 342 3.67 28.93 15.39
C CYS A 342 2.36 29.25 16.12
N ARG A 343 2.39 29.61 17.43
CA ARG A 343 1.18 30.01 18.19
C ARG A 343 0.51 31.22 17.55
N LYS A 344 1.27 32.27 17.21
CA LYS A 344 0.74 33.47 16.55
C LYS A 344 0.17 33.18 15.17
N GLU A 345 0.88 32.39 14.37
CA GLU A 345 0.48 32.14 13.00
C GLU A 345 -0.74 31.20 12.92
N ILE A 346 -0.83 30.18 13.79
CA ILE A 346 -2.03 29.31 13.90
C ILE A 346 -3.23 30.16 14.33
N ALA A 347 -3.09 31.02 15.35
CA ALA A 347 -4.16 31.90 15.78
C ALA A 347 -4.56 32.92 14.69
N ARG A 348 -3.59 33.43 13.91
CA ARG A 348 -3.86 34.31 12.77
C ARG A 348 -4.68 33.60 11.68
N LEU A 349 -4.32 32.38 11.32
CA LEU A 349 -5.05 31.59 10.32
C LEU A 349 -6.46 31.23 10.82
N GLU A 350 -6.63 30.89 12.10
CA GLU A 350 -7.93 30.59 12.71
C GLU A 350 -8.88 31.78 12.65
N VAL A 351 -8.43 32.95 13.04
CA VAL A 351 -9.26 34.19 13.04
C VAL A 351 -9.40 34.76 11.61
N GLY A 352 -8.35 34.64 10.79
CA GLY A 352 -8.32 35.21 9.45
C GLY A 352 -9.15 34.45 8.43
N GLU A 353 -8.60 33.39 7.85
CA GLU A 353 -9.25 32.67 6.74
C GLU A 353 -10.36 31.73 7.23
N VAL A 354 -10.11 30.97 8.30
CA VAL A 354 -11.08 30.03 8.86
C VAL A 354 -12.25 30.78 9.50
N GLY A 355 -11.98 31.85 10.23
CA GLY A 355 -13.02 32.68 10.84
C GLY A 355 -13.92 33.38 9.82
N LYS A 356 -13.36 33.86 8.69
CA LYS A 356 -14.15 34.37 7.57
C LYS A 356 -15.04 33.29 6.96
N HIS A 357 -14.59 32.04 6.89
CA HIS A 357 -15.39 30.93 6.40
C HIS A 357 -16.59 30.66 7.32
N VAL A 358 -16.38 30.59 8.64
CA VAL A 358 -17.46 30.41 9.63
C VAL A 358 -18.45 31.57 9.56
N GLY A 359 -17.99 32.80 9.38
CA GLY A 359 -18.83 33.98 9.16
C GLY A 359 -19.68 33.86 7.89
N LYS A 360 -19.10 33.44 6.76
CA LYS A 360 -19.81 33.20 5.50
C LYS A 360 -20.86 32.07 5.61
N GLN A 361 -20.56 31.01 6.33
CA GLN A 361 -21.54 29.94 6.59
C GLN A 361 -22.69 30.42 7.49
N ALA A 362 -22.40 31.15 8.54
CA ALA A 362 -23.42 31.69 9.45
C ALA A 362 -24.37 32.69 8.72
N LEU A 363 -23.84 33.57 7.88
CA LEU A 363 -24.63 34.47 7.04
C LEU A 363 -25.49 33.72 6.01
N GLY A 364 -25.00 32.63 5.45
CA GLY A 364 -25.75 31.73 4.56
C GLY A 364 -26.93 31.04 5.24
N LEU A 365 -26.76 30.60 6.51
CA LEU A 365 -27.81 29.96 7.30
C LEU A 365 -28.96 30.93 7.68
N VAL A 366 -28.65 32.21 7.84
CA VAL A 366 -29.62 33.26 8.22
C VAL A 366 -30.28 33.88 6.98
N GLY A 367 -29.92 33.47 5.75
CA GLY A 367 -30.48 33.99 4.49
C GLY A 367 -30.07 35.43 4.19
N LEU A 368 -29.11 35.99 4.91
CA LEU A 368 -28.57 37.34 4.75
C LEU A 368 -27.35 37.44 3.81
N ALA A 369 -26.90 36.29 3.29
CA ALA A 369 -25.75 36.25 2.38
C ALA A 369 -26.13 36.80 1.02
N SER A 370 -25.43 37.87 0.56
CA SER A 370 -25.45 38.29 -0.81
C SER A 370 -24.90 37.20 -1.73
N LYS A 371 -25.35 37.16 -3.00
CA LYS A 371 -24.84 36.20 -4.01
C LYS A 371 -23.31 36.20 -4.16
N ASP A 372 -22.66 37.30 -3.79
CA ASP A 372 -21.20 37.47 -3.84
C ASP A 372 -20.45 36.95 -2.63
N ASP A 373 -21.14 36.59 -1.54
CA ASP A 373 -20.51 36.12 -0.29
C ASP A 373 -20.40 34.60 -0.17
N SER A 374 -20.98 33.84 -1.10
CA SER A 374 -20.90 32.38 -1.08
C SER A 374 -19.82 31.85 -2.04
N TYR A 375 -19.11 30.79 -1.61
CA TYR A 375 -18.16 30.10 -2.51
C TYR A 375 -18.87 29.58 -3.76
N PRO A 376 -18.31 29.78 -4.98
CA PRO A 376 -18.95 29.34 -6.22
C PRO A 376 -19.03 27.80 -6.28
N PRO A 377 -20.12 27.24 -6.82
CA PRO A 377 -20.24 25.80 -6.96
C PRO A 377 -19.29 25.27 -8.03
N LEU A 378 -18.65 24.14 -7.74
CA LEU A 378 -17.90 23.33 -8.71
C LEU A 378 -18.86 22.44 -9.51
N ASN A 379 -18.38 21.93 -10.66
CA ASN A 379 -19.17 21.06 -11.55
C ASN A 379 -19.31 19.60 -11.03
N SER A 380 -19.41 19.40 -9.73
CA SER A 380 -19.54 18.08 -9.11
C SER A 380 -20.37 18.13 -7.83
N ALA A 381 -21.03 17.01 -7.52
CA ALA A 381 -21.84 16.87 -6.31
C ALA A 381 -21.82 15.44 -5.80
N PHE A 382 -21.87 15.30 -4.47
CA PHE A 382 -22.16 14.04 -3.81
C PHE A 382 -23.64 13.93 -3.52
N VAL A 383 -24.22 12.74 -3.80
CA VAL A 383 -25.64 12.46 -3.53
C VAL A 383 -25.71 11.16 -2.75
N THR A 384 -26.20 11.23 -1.52
CA THR A 384 -26.44 10.08 -0.65
C THR A 384 -27.91 9.69 -0.70
N PHE A 385 -28.16 8.44 -0.96
CA PHE A 385 -29.50 7.84 -0.98
C PHE A 385 -29.82 7.19 0.37
N GLN A 386 -31.13 6.98 0.64
CA GLN A 386 -31.52 6.24 1.84
C GLN A 386 -31.25 4.73 1.72
N LYS A 387 -31.19 4.21 0.48
CA LYS A 387 -30.90 2.81 0.19
C LYS A 387 -29.69 2.70 -0.74
N GLN A 388 -28.79 1.77 -0.47
CA GLN A 388 -27.64 1.49 -1.30
C GLN A 388 -28.00 1.25 -2.77
N ILE A 389 -29.08 0.51 -3.03
CA ILE A 389 -29.54 0.23 -4.41
C ILE A 389 -29.85 1.49 -5.21
N GLY A 390 -30.32 2.56 -4.57
CA GLY A 390 -30.55 3.86 -5.21
C GLY A 390 -29.27 4.46 -5.79
N ALA A 391 -28.18 4.40 -5.03
CA ALA A 391 -26.86 4.84 -5.50
C ALA A 391 -26.36 4.02 -6.70
N HIS A 392 -26.48 2.69 -6.63
CA HIS A 392 -26.06 1.80 -7.72
C HIS A 392 -26.92 1.95 -8.98
N MET A 393 -28.21 2.22 -8.85
CA MET A 393 -29.08 2.50 -10.00
C MET A 393 -28.77 3.86 -10.62
N ALA A 394 -28.62 4.90 -9.80
CA ALA A 394 -28.29 6.23 -10.27
C ALA A 394 -26.97 6.26 -11.07
N ALA A 395 -26.01 5.42 -10.70
CA ALA A 395 -24.74 5.31 -11.41
C ALA A 395 -24.82 4.59 -12.78
N GLN A 396 -25.92 3.86 -13.04
CA GLN A 396 -26.11 3.11 -14.28
C GLN A 396 -27.06 3.80 -15.28
N VAL A 397 -27.79 4.82 -14.81
CA VAL A 397 -28.73 5.58 -15.64
C VAL A 397 -28.02 6.70 -16.37
N LEU A 398 -28.41 6.94 -17.62
CA LEU A 398 -27.96 8.11 -18.37
C LEU A 398 -28.61 9.36 -17.79
N LEU A 399 -27.82 10.25 -17.17
CA LEU A 399 -28.32 11.40 -16.41
C LEU A 399 -28.53 12.65 -17.26
N HIS A 400 -27.81 12.82 -18.38
CA HIS A 400 -27.88 14.04 -19.19
C HIS A 400 -27.82 13.71 -20.69
N HIS A 401 -28.46 14.52 -21.51
CA HIS A 401 -28.56 14.35 -22.96
C HIS A 401 -27.31 14.85 -23.73
N GLU A 402 -26.53 15.76 -23.14
CA GLU A 402 -25.29 16.23 -23.75
C GLU A 402 -24.14 15.26 -23.57
N PRO A 403 -23.26 15.11 -24.57
CA PRO A 403 -22.08 14.26 -24.46
C PRO A 403 -21.16 14.69 -23.31
N TYR A 404 -20.64 13.71 -22.58
CA TYR A 404 -19.70 13.89 -21.46
C TYR A 404 -20.23 14.64 -20.23
N ARG A 405 -21.41 15.27 -20.27
CA ARG A 405 -22.05 15.89 -19.12
C ARG A 405 -22.66 14.82 -18.23
N MET A 406 -22.37 14.86 -16.92
CA MET A 406 -22.84 13.88 -15.91
C MET A 406 -22.64 12.41 -16.33
N SER A 407 -21.69 12.14 -17.24
CA SER A 407 -21.48 10.82 -17.85
C SER A 407 -20.66 9.87 -16.96
N LYS A 408 -19.92 10.40 -16.01
CA LYS A 408 -19.14 9.62 -15.04
C LYS A 408 -19.70 9.82 -13.65
N THR A 409 -20.26 8.76 -13.12
CA THR A 409 -20.69 8.62 -11.73
C THR A 409 -19.80 7.62 -11.03
N TYR A 410 -19.35 7.96 -9.84
CA TYR A 410 -18.50 7.09 -9.02
C TYR A 410 -19.31 6.64 -7.81
N ILE A 411 -19.34 5.33 -7.59
CA ILE A 411 -19.97 4.68 -6.43
C ILE A 411 -18.91 4.11 -5.50
N GLU A 412 -19.31 3.76 -4.30
CA GLU A 412 -18.44 3.11 -3.32
C GLU A 412 -17.16 3.93 -3.04
N MET A 413 -17.33 5.23 -2.85
CA MET A 413 -16.22 6.13 -2.55
C MET A 413 -16.29 6.54 -1.08
N ALA A 414 -15.25 6.20 -0.32
CA ALA A 414 -15.14 6.63 1.06
C ALA A 414 -14.85 8.15 1.14
N PRO A 415 -15.27 8.86 2.21
CA PRO A 415 -14.95 10.27 2.40
C PRO A 415 -13.44 10.56 2.34
N ASP A 416 -12.61 9.67 2.91
CA ASP A 416 -11.15 9.81 2.91
C ASP A 416 -10.49 9.38 1.58
N ASP A 417 -11.24 8.77 0.66
CA ASP A 417 -10.77 8.39 -0.69
C ASP A 417 -10.85 9.55 -1.70
N VAL A 418 -11.43 10.68 -1.32
CA VAL A 418 -11.70 11.82 -2.21
C VAL A 418 -10.43 12.63 -2.49
N ILE A 419 -10.11 12.86 -3.77
CA ILE A 419 -9.09 13.83 -4.21
C ILE A 419 -9.80 15.15 -4.55
N TRP A 420 -9.93 16.01 -3.55
CA TRP A 420 -10.69 17.26 -3.63
C TRP A 420 -10.24 18.16 -4.76
N SER A 421 -8.94 18.27 -5.02
CA SER A 421 -8.37 19.09 -6.10
C SER A 421 -8.82 18.70 -7.51
N ASN A 422 -9.37 17.49 -7.70
CA ASN A 422 -9.79 16.99 -9.00
C ASN A 422 -11.31 17.07 -9.24
N LEU A 423 -12.09 17.57 -8.28
CA LEU A 423 -13.55 17.59 -8.38
C LEU A 423 -14.11 18.69 -9.31
N GLY A 424 -13.38 19.78 -9.50
CA GLY A 424 -13.78 20.91 -10.35
C GLY A 424 -13.42 20.79 -11.83
N MET A 425 -12.88 19.65 -12.26
CA MET A 425 -12.32 19.50 -13.60
C MET A 425 -13.40 19.43 -14.69
N ASN A 426 -13.20 20.19 -15.78
CA ASN A 426 -14.08 20.12 -16.93
C ASN A 426 -13.96 18.75 -17.64
N PRO A 427 -15.07 18.09 -18.01
CA PRO A 427 -15.04 16.78 -18.66
C PRO A 427 -14.23 16.74 -19.97
N TYR A 428 -14.22 17.82 -20.74
CA TYR A 428 -13.43 17.92 -21.99
C TYR A 428 -11.93 18.05 -21.67
N GLU A 429 -11.57 18.89 -20.71
CA GLU A 429 -10.20 19.03 -20.22
C GLU A 429 -9.66 17.71 -19.68
N ALA A 430 -10.45 16.95 -18.92
CA ALA A 430 -10.09 15.65 -18.42
C ALA A 430 -9.70 14.68 -19.56
N ARG A 431 -10.36 14.73 -20.73
CA ARG A 431 -10.00 13.90 -21.89
C ARG A 431 -8.63 14.24 -22.46
N VAL A 432 -8.35 15.54 -22.60
CA VAL A 432 -7.03 16.01 -23.05
C VAL A 432 -5.94 15.62 -22.07
N ARG A 433 -6.17 15.81 -20.78
CA ARG A 433 -5.21 15.41 -19.72
C ARG A 433 -4.95 13.90 -19.71
N ILE A 434 -5.98 13.06 -19.92
CA ILE A 434 -5.82 11.62 -20.06
C ILE A 434 -4.90 11.29 -21.24
N ALA A 435 -5.13 11.89 -22.42
CA ALA A 435 -4.30 11.66 -23.60
C ALA A 435 -2.83 12.08 -23.36
N ILE A 436 -2.60 13.25 -22.78
CA ILE A 436 -1.26 13.75 -22.43
C ILE A 436 -0.58 12.80 -21.42
N SER A 437 -1.30 12.38 -20.38
CA SER A 437 -0.79 11.49 -19.35
C SER A 437 -0.37 10.13 -19.91
N TRP A 438 -1.15 9.53 -20.82
CA TRP A 438 -0.78 8.29 -21.48
C TRP A 438 0.37 8.45 -22.47
N ALA A 439 0.41 9.56 -23.22
CA ALA A 439 1.57 9.88 -24.07
C ALA A 439 2.85 10.06 -23.24
N ALA A 440 2.76 10.78 -22.11
CA ALA A 440 3.89 10.91 -21.17
C ALA A 440 4.30 9.57 -20.55
N THR A 441 3.35 8.70 -20.25
CA THR A 441 3.65 7.34 -19.76
C THR A 441 4.38 6.53 -20.84
N GLY A 442 3.94 6.59 -22.09
CA GLY A 442 4.62 5.95 -23.23
C GLY A 442 6.03 6.48 -23.43
N ALA A 443 6.19 7.81 -23.41
CA ALA A 443 7.49 8.45 -23.50
C ALA A 443 8.41 8.03 -22.33
N LEU A 444 7.89 8.01 -21.10
CA LEU A 444 8.64 7.57 -19.92
C LEU A 444 9.10 6.12 -20.07
N ILE A 445 8.26 5.22 -20.59
CA ILE A 445 8.65 3.83 -20.87
C ILE A 445 9.82 3.78 -21.86
N VAL A 446 9.75 4.52 -22.97
CA VAL A 446 10.83 4.51 -23.99
C VAL A 446 12.11 5.13 -23.44
N PHE A 447 12.01 6.30 -22.79
CA PHE A 447 13.20 7.05 -22.35
C PHE A 447 13.78 6.56 -21.01
N TRP A 448 13.16 5.65 -20.30
CA TRP A 448 13.67 5.13 -19.01
C TRP A 448 15.01 4.41 -19.15
N ALA A 449 15.32 3.91 -20.32
CA ALA A 449 16.60 3.29 -20.60
C ALA A 449 17.78 4.24 -20.36
N PHE A 450 17.64 5.57 -20.60
CA PHE A 450 18.71 6.54 -20.41
C PHE A 450 19.15 6.71 -18.94
N PRO A 451 18.24 6.96 -17.97
CA PRO A 451 18.61 6.99 -16.56
C PRO A 451 19.24 5.69 -16.08
N VAL A 452 18.72 4.54 -16.53
CA VAL A 452 19.27 3.22 -16.17
C VAL A 452 20.69 3.05 -16.75
N ALA A 453 20.92 3.40 -18.02
CA ALA A 453 22.23 3.38 -18.65
C ALA A 453 23.23 4.32 -17.95
N PHE A 454 22.77 5.51 -17.56
CA PHE A 454 23.59 6.45 -16.78
C PHE A 454 24.03 5.86 -15.45
N VAL A 455 23.10 5.26 -14.69
CA VAL A 455 23.45 4.56 -13.44
C VAL A 455 24.40 3.41 -13.69
N GLY A 456 24.23 2.66 -14.79
CA GLY A 456 25.14 1.59 -15.21
C GLY A 456 26.55 2.10 -15.53
N SER A 457 26.67 3.26 -16.14
CA SER A 457 28.00 3.86 -16.45
C SER A 457 28.78 4.25 -15.18
N VAL A 458 28.08 4.56 -14.08
CA VAL A 458 28.72 4.85 -12.77
C VAL A 458 29.44 3.63 -12.20
N SER A 459 29.10 2.41 -12.62
CA SER A 459 29.84 1.19 -12.23
C SER A 459 31.30 1.21 -12.70
N ASN A 460 31.59 1.93 -13.77
CA ASN A 460 32.95 2.09 -14.30
C ASN A 460 33.45 3.53 -14.06
N ILE A 461 33.77 3.83 -12.79
CA ILE A 461 34.18 5.18 -12.34
C ILE A 461 35.36 5.73 -13.14
N TYR A 462 36.36 4.90 -13.46
CA TYR A 462 37.53 5.34 -14.19
C TYR A 462 37.21 5.85 -15.62
N THR A 463 36.27 5.17 -16.30
CA THR A 463 35.75 5.64 -17.59
C THR A 463 34.96 6.93 -17.45
N LEU A 464 34.16 7.05 -16.37
CA LEU A 464 33.34 8.21 -16.09
C LEU A 464 34.18 9.45 -15.79
N CYS A 465 35.26 9.33 -14.99
CA CYS A 465 36.18 10.41 -14.72
C CYS A 465 36.93 10.91 -15.97
N GLY A 466 37.26 9.99 -16.91
CA GLY A 466 37.88 10.36 -18.19
C GLY A 466 36.92 11.13 -19.11
N THR A 467 35.60 10.89 -18.99
CA THR A 467 34.58 11.49 -19.86
C THR A 467 33.98 12.78 -19.27
N VAL A 468 33.83 12.86 -17.94
CA VAL A 468 33.12 13.93 -17.25
C VAL A 468 34.06 14.71 -16.33
N LYS A 469 34.61 15.82 -16.84
CA LYS A 469 35.66 16.61 -16.17
C LYS A 469 35.37 17.08 -14.75
N TRP A 470 34.11 17.36 -14.39
CA TRP A 470 33.76 17.81 -13.02
C TRP A 470 33.70 16.69 -11.99
N LEU A 471 33.75 15.42 -12.42
CA LEU A 471 33.81 14.22 -11.56
C LEU A 471 35.24 13.69 -11.36
N THR A 472 36.28 14.31 -11.95
CA THR A 472 37.66 13.85 -11.87
C THR A 472 38.16 13.73 -10.42
N TRP A 473 37.67 14.57 -9.50
CA TRP A 473 37.99 14.54 -8.07
C TRP A 473 37.67 13.20 -7.38
N ILE A 474 36.73 12.40 -7.93
CA ILE A 474 36.37 11.09 -7.39
C ILE A 474 37.50 10.09 -7.67
N CYS A 475 38.19 10.22 -8.78
CA CYS A 475 39.31 9.34 -9.14
C CYS A 475 40.60 9.66 -8.36
N ASP A 476 40.71 10.85 -7.77
CA ASP A 476 41.80 11.25 -6.89
C ASP A 476 41.64 10.71 -5.45
N LEU A 477 40.51 10.08 -5.14
CA LEU A 477 40.26 9.45 -3.84
C LEU A 477 41.06 8.15 -3.69
N PRO A 478 41.35 7.72 -2.43
CA PRO A 478 42.02 6.45 -2.17
C PRO A 478 41.28 5.27 -2.83
N THR A 479 42.00 4.29 -3.34
CA THR A 479 41.48 3.12 -4.09
C THR A 479 40.38 2.36 -3.35
N VAL A 480 40.43 2.32 -2.01
CA VAL A 480 39.37 1.70 -1.18
C VAL A 480 38.05 2.46 -1.30
N VAL A 481 38.11 3.79 -1.30
CA VAL A 481 36.92 4.65 -1.39
C VAL A 481 36.29 4.55 -2.78
N THR A 482 37.15 4.60 -3.84
CA THR A 482 36.67 4.45 -5.23
C THR A 482 36.06 3.07 -5.47
N SER A 483 36.61 2.01 -4.88
CA SER A 483 36.07 0.64 -4.95
C SER A 483 34.70 0.52 -4.22
N ILE A 484 34.56 1.16 -3.08
CA ILE A 484 33.27 1.22 -2.35
C ILE A 484 32.22 1.99 -3.16
N ILE A 485 32.62 3.13 -3.74
CA ILE A 485 31.70 3.95 -4.56
C ILE A 485 31.28 3.17 -5.81
N SER A 486 32.21 2.54 -6.54
CA SER A 486 31.90 1.77 -7.75
C SER A 486 31.06 0.51 -7.47
N GLY A 487 31.22 -0.11 -6.29
CA GLY A 487 30.48 -1.32 -5.92
C GLY A 487 29.10 -1.05 -5.32
N ILE A 488 28.95 0.00 -4.50
CA ILE A 488 27.70 0.25 -3.74
C ILE A 488 26.82 1.29 -4.43
N LEU A 489 27.39 2.36 -4.99
CA LEU A 489 26.62 3.48 -5.54
C LEU A 489 25.68 3.07 -6.69
N PRO A 490 26.09 2.26 -7.70
CA PRO A 490 25.18 1.89 -8.79
C PRO A 490 23.97 1.06 -8.34
N PRO A 491 24.11 0.00 -7.53
CA PRO A 491 22.94 -0.72 -7.01
C PRO A 491 21.98 0.16 -6.19
N VAL A 492 22.53 1.05 -5.35
CA VAL A 492 21.73 1.98 -4.54
C VAL A 492 21.03 3.01 -5.43
N ALA A 493 21.74 3.61 -6.40
CA ALA A 493 21.16 4.56 -7.34
C ALA A 493 20.06 3.91 -8.20
N LEU A 494 20.27 2.68 -8.66
CA LEU A 494 19.24 1.91 -9.38
C LEU A 494 18.02 1.63 -8.49
N ALA A 495 18.24 1.26 -7.24
CA ALA A 495 17.14 1.03 -6.29
C ALA A 495 16.32 2.31 -6.04
N ILE A 496 17.00 3.46 -5.87
CA ILE A 496 16.35 4.78 -5.75
C ILE A 496 15.57 5.11 -7.01
N LEU A 497 16.15 4.92 -8.19
CA LEU A 497 15.52 5.18 -9.49
C LEU A 497 14.25 4.33 -9.64
N MET A 498 14.32 3.03 -9.33
CA MET A 498 13.17 2.13 -9.37
C MET A 498 12.10 2.45 -8.32
N ALA A 499 12.48 2.98 -7.15
CA ALA A 499 11.54 3.46 -6.13
C ALA A 499 10.86 4.77 -6.54
N LEU A 500 11.52 5.62 -7.33
CA LEU A 500 10.97 6.87 -7.85
C LEU A 500 9.90 6.64 -8.93
N LEU A 501 10.03 5.59 -9.72
CA LEU A 501 9.14 5.31 -10.84
C LEU A 501 7.64 5.24 -10.46
N PRO A 502 7.22 4.48 -9.44
CA PRO A 502 5.81 4.48 -9.01
C PRO A 502 5.31 5.87 -8.57
N VAL A 503 6.18 6.71 -8.02
CA VAL A 503 5.83 8.08 -7.60
C VAL A 503 5.51 8.92 -8.84
N VAL A 504 6.37 8.89 -9.86
CA VAL A 504 6.16 9.61 -11.13
C VAL A 504 4.87 9.11 -11.81
N LEU A 505 4.65 7.80 -11.86
CA LEU A 505 3.43 7.23 -12.47
C LEU A 505 2.16 7.63 -11.69
N ARG A 506 2.22 7.76 -10.34
CA ARG A 506 1.11 8.30 -9.54
C ARG A 506 0.83 9.77 -9.85
N LEU A 507 1.87 10.58 -10.02
CA LEU A 507 1.71 11.98 -10.40
C LEU A 507 1.03 12.10 -11.77
N LEU A 508 1.42 11.29 -12.75
CA LEU A 508 0.77 11.23 -14.06
C LEU A 508 -0.69 10.78 -13.96
N ALA A 509 -0.99 9.79 -13.10
CA ALA A 509 -2.36 9.34 -12.87
C ALA A 509 -3.20 10.40 -12.13
N ARG A 510 -2.61 11.15 -11.19
CA ARG A 510 -3.28 12.27 -10.52
C ARG A 510 -3.59 13.41 -11.51
N PHE A 511 -2.69 13.69 -12.44
CA PHE A 511 -2.87 14.70 -13.49
C PHE A 511 -4.07 14.39 -14.42
N GLU A 512 -4.45 13.13 -14.60
CA GLU A 512 -5.64 12.71 -15.38
C GLU A 512 -6.96 13.23 -14.81
N GLY A 513 -6.97 13.70 -13.56
CA GLY A 513 -8.19 14.13 -12.90
C GLY A 513 -9.03 13.00 -12.31
N VAL A 514 -8.40 11.92 -11.89
CA VAL A 514 -9.08 10.85 -11.14
C VAL A 514 -9.52 11.41 -9.79
N PRO A 515 -10.83 11.32 -9.42
CA PRO A 515 -11.33 11.97 -8.21
C PRO A 515 -11.12 11.16 -6.92
N ARG A 516 -10.52 9.95 -6.99
CA ARG A 516 -10.34 9.06 -5.84
C ARG A 516 -8.95 8.40 -5.83
N TYR A 517 -8.38 8.24 -4.63
CA TYR A 517 -7.07 7.58 -4.44
C TYR A 517 -7.10 6.10 -4.85
N SER A 518 -8.18 5.39 -4.53
CA SER A 518 -8.38 3.98 -4.96
C SER A 518 -8.36 3.85 -6.49
N GLY A 519 -8.95 4.79 -7.22
CA GLY A 519 -8.90 4.85 -8.68
C GLY A 519 -7.50 5.16 -9.22
N LEU A 520 -6.74 6.00 -8.50
CA LEU A 520 -5.36 6.33 -8.83
C LEU A 520 -4.46 5.08 -8.70
N GLU A 521 -4.61 4.30 -7.65
CA GLU A 521 -3.86 3.04 -7.47
C GLU A 521 -4.24 2.01 -8.56
N LEU A 522 -5.51 1.95 -8.98
CA LEU A 522 -5.95 1.13 -10.12
C LEU A 522 -5.32 1.59 -11.46
N SER A 523 -5.15 2.90 -11.69
CA SER A 523 -4.44 3.43 -12.86
C SER A 523 -2.95 3.10 -12.80
N LEU A 524 -2.33 3.30 -11.63
CA LEU A 524 -0.94 2.95 -11.38
C LEU A 524 -0.65 1.48 -11.66
N MET A 525 -1.51 0.56 -11.19
CA MET A 525 -1.36 -0.87 -11.42
C MET A 525 -1.19 -1.19 -12.91
N THR A 526 -2.02 -0.59 -13.78
CA THR A 526 -1.95 -0.82 -15.22
C THR A 526 -0.67 -0.25 -15.83
N ARG A 527 -0.32 0.99 -15.50
CA ARG A 527 0.88 1.68 -16.05
C ARG A 527 2.16 0.99 -15.62
N TYR A 528 2.24 0.64 -14.34
CA TYR A 528 3.42 -0.02 -13.78
C TYR A 528 3.59 -1.44 -14.33
N PHE A 529 2.51 -2.17 -14.54
CA PHE A 529 2.55 -3.48 -15.19
C PHE A 529 3.06 -3.39 -16.63
N ILE A 530 2.55 -2.45 -17.44
CA ILE A 530 3.03 -2.25 -18.82
C ILE A 530 4.53 -1.92 -18.82
N PHE A 531 4.95 -1.01 -17.94
CA PHE A 531 6.37 -0.69 -17.78
C PHE A 531 7.21 -1.93 -17.47
N GLN A 532 6.78 -2.74 -16.49
CA GLN A 532 7.50 -3.95 -16.11
C GLN A 532 7.55 -5.00 -17.22
N VAL A 533 6.45 -5.22 -17.94
CA VAL A 533 6.45 -6.15 -19.08
C VAL A 533 7.42 -5.69 -20.17
N VAL A 534 7.46 -4.41 -20.48
CA VAL A 534 8.39 -3.90 -21.49
C VAL A 534 9.84 -3.99 -21.01
N HIS A 535 10.15 -3.48 -19.80
CA HIS A 535 11.56 -3.42 -19.35
C HIS A 535 12.06 -4.73 -18.76
N SER A 536 11.29 -5.42 -17.92
CA SER A 536 11.77 -6.61 -17.21
C SER A 536 11.56 -7.91 -17.97
N PHE A 537 10.66 -7.93 -18.95
CA PHE A 537 10.47 -9.11 -19.78
C PHE A 537 10.98 -8.88 -21.22
N LEU A 538 10.39 -7.93 -21.94
CA LEU A 538 10.67 -7.74 -23.36
C LEU A 538 12.13 -7.33 -23.62
N VAL A 539 12.62 -6.26 -22.93
CA VAL A 539 13.99 -5.76 -23.10
C VAL A 539 15.01 -6.81 -22.68
N VAL A 540 14.78 -7.52 -21.54
CA VAL A 540 15.68 -8.58 -21.08
C VAL A 540 15.73 -9.74 -22.08
N THR A 541 14.59 -10.17 -22.62
CA THR A 541 14.55 -11.23 -23.63
C THR A 541 15.29 -10.83 -24.90
N LEU A 542 15.18 -9.57 -25.28
CA LEU A 542 15.82 -9.05 -26.48
C LEU A 542 17.32 -8.71 -26.24
N SER A 543 17.74 -8.34 -25.03
CA SER A 543 19.11 -7.86 -24.74
C SER A 543 20.19 -8.92 -24.97
N SER A 544 19.84 -10.20 -24.99
CA SER A 544 20.74 -11.26 -25.44
C SER A 544 21.22 -11.14 -26.90
N GLY A 545 20.64 -10.21 -27.69
CA GLY A 545 21.02 -9.92 -29.07
C GLY A 545 20.81 -8.45 -29.52
N ILE A 546 20.43 -7.56 -28.63
CA ILE A 546 19.77 -6.28 -28.97
C ILE A 546 20.73 -5.16 -29.40
N ILE A 547 21.98 -5.15 -28.95
CA ILE A 547 22.89 -4.03 -29.31
C ILE A 547 23.08 -3.95 -30.83
N ALA A 548 22.99 -5.10 -31.53
CA ALA A 548 23.03 -5.16 -32.98
C ALA A 548 21.66 -4.95 -33.69
N SER A 549 20.55 -5.11 -32.97
CA SER A 549 19.20 -5.19 -33.55
C SER A 549 18.29 -4.01 -33.21
N LEU A 550 18.75 -3.03 -32.44
CA LEU A 550 17.93 -1.88 -32.03
C LEU A 550 17.57 -0.99 -33.25
N GLU A 551 18.47 -0.88 -34.20
CA GLU A 551 18.28 -0.13 -35.45
C GLU A 551 17.26 -0.84 -36.35
N ASP A 552 17.34 -2.17 -36.46
CA ASP A 552 16.35 -3.00 -37.16
C ASP A 552 14.97 -2.96 -36.51
N LEU A 553 14.90 -2.87 -35.18
CA LEU A 553 13.65 -2.79 -34.41
C LEU A 553 12.92 -1.45 -34.62
N LEU A 554 13.66 -0.37 -34.69
CA LEU A 554 13.11 0.96 -34.97
C LEU A 554 12.64 1.09 -36.42
N ASN A 555 13.36 0.47 -37.35
CA ASN A 555 13.04 0.51 -38.77
C ASN A 555 11.93 -0.48 -39.18
N ASN A 556 11.80 -1.63 -38.48
CA ASN A 556 10.81 -2.68 -38.79
C ASN A 556 10.12 -3.19 -37.54
N PRO A 557 9.11 -2.49 -36.98
CA PRO A 557 8.39 -2.95 -35.79
C PRO A 557 7.67 -4.30 -35.97
N THR A 558 7.38 -4.71 -37.20
CA THR A 558 6.76 -6.01 -37.53
C THR A 558 7.71 -7.21 -37.31
N SER A 559 9.01 -6.96 -37.15
CA SER A 559 10.00 -8.00 -36.84
C SER A 559 10.04 -8.41 -35.37
N ILE A 560 9.40 -7.64 -34.46
CA ILE A 560 9.41 -7.88 -33.00
C ILE A 560 9.02 -9.31 -32.63
N PRO A 561 7.93 -9.90 -33.13
CA PRO A 561 7.56 -11.28 -32.79
C PRO A 561 8.63 -12.31 -33.20
N ASN A 562 9.23 -12.14 -34.35
CA ASN A 562 10.28 -13.05 -34.83
C ASN A 562 11.56 -12.93 -34.04
N LEU A 563 11.98 -11.69 -33.74
CA LEU A 563 13.16 -11.40 -32.94
C LEU A 563 12.98 -11.89 -31.49
N LEU A 564 11.79 -11.68 -30.93
CA LEU A 564 11.44 -12.18 -29.62
C LEU A 564 11.48 -13.71 -29.60
N ALA A 565 10.88 -14.37 -30.58
CA ALA A 565 10.84 -15.82 -30.68
C ALA A 565 12.25 -16.43 -30.80
N SER A 566 13.16 -15.84 -31.58
CA SER A 566 14.52 -16.35 -31.73
C SER A 566 15.35 -16.23 -30.44
N ASN A 567 15.13 -15.20 -29.62
CA ASN A 567 15.90 -14.94 -28.41
C ASN A 567 15.26 -15.59 -27.14
N LEU A 568 13.98 -15.94 -27.14
CA LEU A 568 13.30 -16.53 -25.99
C LEU A 568 13.98 -17.79 -25.42
N PRO A 569 14.38 -18.80 -26.23
CA PRO A 569 15.04 -19.98 -25.65
C PRO A 569 16.34 -19.66 -24.91
N SER A 570 17.15 -18.77 -25.45
CA SER A 570 18.43 -18.36 -24.82
C SER A 570 18.24 -17.54 -23.54
N ALA A 571 17.19 -16.72 -23.47
CA ALA A 571 16.86 -15.95 -22.27
C ALA A 571 16.21 -16.80 -21.16
N SER A 572 15.84 -18.06 -21.43
CA SER A 572 15.14 -18.92 -20.45
C SER A 572 15.91 -19.12 -19.16
N ASN A 573 17.25 -19.28 -19.23
CA ASN A 573 18.09 -19.48 -18.04
C ASN A 573 18.08 -18.29 -17.10
N PHE A 574 18.06 -17.05 -17.64
CA PHE A 574 17.90 -15.85 -16.84
C PHE A 574 16.56 -15.88 -16.08
N PHE A 575 15.45 -16.19 -16.75
CA PHE A 575 14.14 -16.17 -16.11
C PHE A 575 13.93 -17.33 -15.14
N LEU A 576 14.53 -18.49 -15.37
CA LEU A 576 14.58 -19.58 -14.39
C LEU A 576 15.27 -19.11 -13.09
N THR A 577 16.43 -18.48 -13.20
CA THR A 577 17.17 -17.93 -12.06
C THR A 577 16.37 -16.80 -11.37
N TYR A 578 15.73 -15.94 -12.14
CA TYR A 578 14.88 -14.86 -11.61
C TYR A 578 13.71 -15.38 -10.80
N ILE A 579 13.00 -16.40 -11.27
CA ILE A 579 11.88 -17.02 -10.53
C ILE A 579 12.36 -17.71 -9.25
N ILE A 580 13.54 -18.37 -9.28
CA ILE A 580 14.15 -18.94 -8.08
C ILE A 580 14.45 -17.86 -7.04
N LEU A 581 15.09 -16.77 -7.47
CA LEU A 581 15.43 -15.66 -6.61
C LEU A 581 14.16 -15.08 -5.94
N GLN A 582 13.10 -14.83 -6.72
CA GLN A 582 11.84 -14.31 -6.20
C GLN A 582 11.12 -15.34 -5.31
N GLY A 583 11.09 -16.60 -5.72
CA GLY A 583 10.38 -17.67 -5.01
C GLY A 583 11.03 -18.07 -3.70
N LEU A 584 12.34 -18.18 -3.65
CA LEU A 584 13.09 -18.57 -2.44
C LEU A 584 13.47 -17.32 -1.63
N SER A 585 14.51 -16.59 -2.05
CA SER A 585 15.01 -15.46 -1.26
C SER A 585 13.99 -14.34 -1.11
N GLY A 586 13.19 -14.02 -2.14
CA GLY A 586 12.11 -13.02 -2.03
C GLY A 586 11.04 -13.40 -1.01
N THR A 587 10.65 -14.68 -0.93
CA THR A 587 9.70 -15.17 0.09
C THR A 587 10.31 -15.12 1.49
N ALA A 588 11.55 -15.59 1.66
CA ALA A 588 12.22 -15.60 2.95
C ALA A 588 12.46 -14.19 3.49
N ALA A 589 12.95 -13.27 2.64
CA ALA A 589 13.09 -11.86 2.98
C ALA A 589 11.74 -11.20 3.32
N GLY A 590 10.65 -11.64 2.67
CA GLY A 590 9.28 -11.22 2.98
C GLY A 590 8.82 -11.65 4.37
N PHE A 591 9.23 -12.84 4.86
CA PHE A 591 8.99 -13.26 6.25
C PHE A 591 9.93 -12.55 7.22
N LEU A 592 11.24 -12.52 6.93
CA LEU A 592 12.26 -11.94 7.79
C LEU A 592 12.13 -10.43 7.98
N GLN A 593 11.71 -9.70 6.94
CA GLN A 593 11.46 -8.24 6.97
C GLN A 593 12.54 -7.41 7.65
N ILE A 594 13.81 -7.71 7.38
CA ILE A 594 14.95 -7.03 8.01
C ILE A 594 14.95 -5.52 7.76
N VAL A 595 14.54 -5.08 6.55
CA VAL A 595 14.46 -3.65 6.21
C VAL A 595 13.36 -2.95 7.01
N PRO A 596 12.11 -3.43 7.08
CA PRO A 596 11.10 -2.89 7.98
C PRO A 596 11.53 -2.88 9.45
N LEU A 597 12.19 -3.93 9.91
CA LEU A 597 12.74 -4.02 11.28
C LEU A 597 13.77 -2.92 11.54
N ALA A 598 14.76 -2.80 10.67
CA ALA A 598 15.78 -1.75 10.79
C ALA A 598 15.17 -0.34 10.72
N LEU A 599 14.27 -0.10 9.74
CA LEU A 599 13.60 1.19 9.58
C LEU A 599 12.71 1.56 10.77
N TYR A 600 12.11 0.59 11.45
CA TYR A 600 11.33 0.85 12.67
C TYR A 600 12.18 1.50 13.75
N TYR A 601 13.35 0.94 14.06
CA TYR A 601 14.26 1.51 15.05
C TYR A 601 14.89 2.82 14.60
N VAL A 602 15.28 2.91 13.32
CA VAL A 602 15.79 4.18 12.75
C VAL A 602 14.72 5.27 12.83
N LYS A 603 13.48 5.00 12.44
CA LYS A 603 12.38 5.96 12.55
C LYS A 603 12.12 6.34 14.01
N LEU A 604 12.12 5.39 14.93
CA LEU A 604 11.90 5.66 16.35
C LEU A 604 13.02 6.54 16.93
N PHE A 605 14.26 6.32 16.49
CA PHE A 605 15.42 7.10 16.95
C PHE A 605 15.46 8.51 16.32
N VAL A 606 15.23 8.62 15.01
CA VAL A 606 15.36 9.88 14.26
C VAL A 606 14.06 10.70 14.31
N LEU A 607 12.89 10.06 14.11
CA LEU A 607 11.60 10.72 13.97
C LEU A 607 10.70 10.59 15.21
N GLY A 608 11.05 9.72 16.17
CA GLY A 608 10.29 9.51 17.41
C GLY A 608 10.45 10.64 18.42
N SER A 609 10.35 11.89 17.98
CA SER A 609 10.54 13.07 18.83
C SER A 609 9.24 13.54 19.47
N THR A 610 8.10 13.45 18.78
CA THR A 610 6.78 13.91 19.24
C THR A 610 5.88 12.73 19.66
N PRO A 611 4.87 12.94 20.54
CA PRO A 611 3.92 11.90 20.89
C PRO A 611 3.24 11.27 19.67
N ARG A 612 2.78 12.08 18.73
CA ARG A 612 2.10 11.63 17.52
C ARG A 612 3.00 10.82 16.59
N ALA A 613 4.28 11.23 16.45
CA ALA A 613 5.25 10.47 15.66
C ALA A 613 5.54 9.10 16.31
N VAL A 614 5.67 9.05 17.63
CA VAL A 614 5.86 7.79 18.38
C VAL A 614 4.62 6.91 18.23
N TYR A 615 3.42 7.48 18.34
CA TYR A 615 2.16 6.75 18.14
C TYR A 615 2.09 6.15 16.73
N GLY A 616 2.32 6.95 15.68
CA GLY A 616 2.30 6.49 14.29
C GLY A 616 3.33 5.38 14.01
N ILE A 617 4.51 5.43 14.67
CA ILE A 617 5.52 4.37 14.50
C ILE A 617 5.15 3.09 15.25
N LYS A 618 4.59 3.20 16.48
CA LYS A 618 4.31 2.04 17.35
C LYS A 618 2.94 1.41 17.12
N TYR A 619 1.91 2.22 16.80
CA TYR A 619 0.50 1.82 16.84
C TYR A 619 -0.23 1.94 15.50
N GLU A 620 0.42 2.42 14.44
CA GLU A 620 -0.16 2.36 13.09
C GLU A 620 0.39 1.16 12.33
N LEU A 621 -0.53 0.37 11.77
CA LEU A 621 -0.17 -0.75 10.92
C LEU A 621 0.30 -0.24 9.55
N ARG A 622 1.15 -1.02 8.88
CA ARG A 622 1.64 -0.67 7.55
C ARG A 622 0.55 -0.84 6.49
N ASN A 623 0.33 0.20 5.70
CA ASN A 623 -0.60 0.18 4.59
C ASN A 623 -0.01 -0.56 3.37
N VAL A 624 -0.90 -1.14 2.56
CA VAL A 624 -0.55 -1.87 1.33
C VAL A 624 -0.61 -0.93 0.14
N ALA A 625 0.43 -0.92 -0.68
CA ALA A 625 0.47 -0.20 -1.95
C ALA A 625 0.04 -1.15 -3.09
N TRP A 626 -1.26 -1.26 -3.33
CA TRP A 626 -1.84 -2.19 -4.29
C TRP A 626 -1.35 -1.99 -5.71
N GLY A 627 -1.22 -0.73 -6.14
CA GLY A 627 -0.77 -0.37 -7.49
C GLY A 627 0.64 -0.82 -7.83
N THR A 628 1.46 -1.18 -6.84
CA THR A 628 2.81 -1.73 -7.04
C THR A 628 2.90 -3.21 -6.71
N LEU A 629 2.10 -3.69 -5.75
CA LEU A 629 2.15 -5.08 -5.30
C LEU A 629 1.62 -6.06 -6.35
N PHE A 630 0.46 -5.79 -6.92
CA PHE A 630 -0.12 -6.65 -7.96
C PHE A 630 0.76 -6.77 -9.22
N PRO A 631 1.32 -5.67 -9.78
CA PRO A 631 2.18 -5.76 -10.97
C PRO A 631 3.38 -6.68 -10.79
N GLY A 632 4.03 -6.67 -9.64
CA GLY A 632 5.15 -7.57 -9.36
C GLY A 632 4.77 -9.05 -9.49
N ILE A 633 3.62 -9.44 -8.94
CA ILE A 633 3.11 -10.82 -9.04
C ILE A 633 2.62 -11.14 -10.44
N THR A 634 1.93 -10.21 -11.10
CA THR A 634 1.40 -10.44 -12.45
C THR A 634 2.51 -10.46 -13.50
N LEU A 635 3.63 -9.76 -13.30
CA LEU A 635 4.84 -9.90 -14.12
C LEU A 635 5.41 -11.32 -14.02
N LEU A 636 5.58 -11.86 -12.81
CA LEU A 636 6.04 -13.24 -12.61
C LEU A 636 5.11 -14.24 -13.29
N SER A 637 3.80 -14.02 -13.20
CA SER A 637 2.79 -14.84 -13.88
C SER A 637 2.93 -14.74 -15.40
N THR A 638 3.18 -13.54 -15.96
CA THR A 638 3.39 -13.33 -17.40
C THR A 638 4.66 -14.05 -17.89
N ILE A 639 5.76 -13.95 -17.14
CA ILE A 639 7.00 -14.67 -17.44
C ILE A 639 6.77 -16.18 -17.40
N ALA A 640 6.16 -16.69 -16.34
CA ALA A 640 5.93 -18.13 -16.18
C ALA A 640 5.01 -18.71 -17.26
N ILE A 641 3.92 -18.01 -17.63
CA ILE A 641 3.04 -18.43 -18.73
C ILE A 641 3.80 -18.34 -20.06
N GLY A 642 4.52 -17.25 -20.33
CA GLY A 642 5.30 -17.05 -21.56
C GLY A 642 6.26 -18.19 -21.86
N TYR A 643 6.93 -18.69 -20.82
CA TYR A 643 7.89 -19.78 -20.93
C TYR A 643 7.34 -21.17 -20.68
N SER A 644 6.06 -21.33 -20.34
CA SER A 644 5.48 -22.60 -19.87
C SER A 644 5.62 -23.78 -20.86
N ILE A 645 5.69 -23.49 -22.17
CA ILE A 645 5.92 -24.47 -23.24
C ILE A 645 7.37 -24.45 -23.73
N ILE A 646 8.01 -23.28 -23.75
CA ILE A 646 9.34 -23.08 -24.32
C ILE A 646 10.42 -23.65 -23.38
N SER A 647 10.25 -23.51 -22.07
CA SER A 647 11.15 -24.04 -21.03
C SER A 647 10.33 -24.62 -19.87
N PRO A 648 9.88 -25.89 -20.01
CA PRO A 648 8.91 -26.51 -19.08
C PRO A 648 9.38 -26.59 -17.62
N ILE A 649 10.68 -26.48 -17.35
CA ILE A 649 11.24 -26.45 -15.98
C ILE A 649 10.62 -25.30 -15.17
N ILE A 650 10.31 -24.17 -15.81
CA ILE A 650 9.78 -22.98 -15.18
C ILE A 650 8.44 -23.25 -14.46
N ASN A 651 7.64 -24.20 -14.95
CA ASN A 651 6.31 -24.47 -14.41
C ASN A 651 6.33 -24.96 -12.96
N GLY A 652 7.30 -25.84 -12.63
CA GLY A 652 7.50 -26.32 -11.26
C GLY A 652 7.98 -25.21 -10.32
N LEU A 653 8.93 -24.41 -10.78
CA LEU A 653 9.46 -23.28 -10.02
C LEU A 653 8.38 -22.20 -9.77
N ALA A 654 7.59 -21.89 -10.80
CA ALA A 654 6.48 -20.93 -10.69
C ALA A 654 5.39 -21.43 -9.74
N CYS A 655 5.01 -22.71 -9.83
CA CYS A 655 4.04 -23.30 -8.91
C CYS A 655 4.49 -23.19 -7.45
N PHE A 656 5.76 -23.51 -7.17
CA PHE A 656 6.34 -23.35 -5.84
C PHE A 656 6.35 -21.86 -5.41
N THR A 657 6.79 -20.95 -6.28
CA THR A 657 6.87 -19.51 -5.99
C THR A 657 5.50 -18.94 -5.62
N PHE A 658 4.46 -19.23 -6.40
CA PHE A 658 3.10 -18.73 -6.10
C PHE A 658 2.50 -19.36 -4.85
N PHE A 659 2.82 -20.62 -4.56
CA PHE A 659 2.44 -21.25 -3.30
C PHE A 659 3.16 -20.61 -2.10
N ALA A 660 4.46 -20.36 -2.20
CA ALA A 660 5.25 -19.71 -1.17
C ALA A 660 4.76 -18.27 -0.91
N PHE A 661 4.45 -17.51 -1.96
CA PHE A 661 3.85 -16.19 -1.83
C PHE A 661 2.43 -16.24 -1.25
N TYR A 662 1.63 -17.26 -1.58
CA TYR A 662 0.31 -17.45 -0.97
C TYR A 662 0.42 -17.55 0.56
N GLU A 663 1.34 -18.36 1.08
CA GLU A 663 1.55 -18.50 2.53
C GLU A 663 2.15 -17.24 3.16
N LEU A 664 3.13 -16.61 2.49
CA LEU A 664 3.72 -15.34 2.94
C LEU A 664 2.66 -14.25 3.10
N TYR A 665 1.91 -13.94 2.04
CA TYR A 665 0.95 -12.83 2.08
C TYR A 665 -0.25 -13.12 2.97
N LYS A 666 -0.66 -14.39 3.10
CA LYS A 666 -1.65 -14.78 4.08
C LYS A 666 -1.18 -14.46 5.50
N TYR A 667 0.08 -14.76 5.83
CA TYR A 667 0.69 -14.36 7.08
C TYR A 667 0.72 -12.84 7.24
N LEU A 668 1.21 -12.11 6.23
CA LEU A 668 1.34 -10.65 6.32
C LEU A 668 -0.01 -9.94 6.55
N PHE A 669 -1.08 -10.34 5.87
CA PHE A 669 -2.40 -9.73 6.02
C PHE A 669 -3.08 -10.10 7.34
N LEU A 670 -2.81 -11.26 7.89
CA LEU A 670 -3.38 -11.65 9.17
C LEU A 670 -2.72 -10.95 10.37
N TRP A 671 -1.41 -10.65 10.29
CA TRP A 671 -0.67 -10.17 11.46
C TRP A 671 0.03 -8.82 11.33
N GLN A 672 0.27 -8.32 10.13
CA GLN A 672 1.14 -7.14 9.95
C GLN A 672 0.54 -6.00 9.14
N LEU A 673 -0.11 -6.30 8.02
CA LEU A 673 -0.55 -5.30 7.07
C LEU A 673 -1.99 -4.86 7.33
N GLN A 674 -2.28 -3.62 6.98
CA GLN A 674 -3.63 -3.05 7.03
C GLN A 674 -3.98 -2.48 5.66
N GLN A 675 -5.25 -2.59 5.29
CA GLN A 675 -5.81 -1.85 4.18
C GLN A 675 -6.39 -0.54 4.73
N SER A 676 -5.96 0.59 4.16
CA SER A 676 -6.59 1.88 4.45
C SER A 676 -7.99 1.94 3.83
N PRO A 677 -9.01 2.46 4.51
CA PRO A 677 -10.32 2.71 3.92
C PRO A 677 -10.24 3.57 2.64
N ALA A 678 -9.32 4.53 2.60
CA ALA A 678 -9.04 5.37 1.42
C ALA A 678 -8.49 4.60 0.20
N SER A 679 -8.04 3.35 0.35
CA SER A 679 -7.52 2.54 -0.76
C SER A 679 -8.36 1.30 -1.05
N ASP A 680 -9.50 1.11 -0.35
CA ASP A 680 -10.39 -0.02 -0.58
C ASP A 680 -11.17 0.19 -1.89
N THR A 681 -10.97 -0.74 -2.83
CA THR A 681 -11.70 -0.75 -4.10
C THR A 681 -12.89 -1.70 -4.09
N GLY A 682 -13.11 -2.41 -2.98
CA GLY A 682 -14.06 -3.51 -2.93
C GLY A 682 -13.72 -4.64 -3.91
N GLY A 683 -12.41 -4.90 -4.13
CA GLY A 683 -11.95 -6.03 -4.95
C GLY A 683 -11.61 -5.72 -6.40
N LEU A 684 -11.66 -4.48 -6.88
CA LEU A 684 -11.50 -4.14 -8.31
C LEU A 684 -10.07 -4.38 -8.85
N PHE A 685 -9.07 -4.60 -8.02
CA PHE A 685 -7.73 -5.02 -8.45
C PHE A 685 -7.73 -6.43 -9.05
N PHE A 686 -8.59 -7.33 -8.57
CA PHE A 686 -8.62 -8.72 -9.00
C PHE A 686 -8.99 -8.89 -10.49
N PRO A 687 -10.08 -8.30 -11.03
CA PRO A 687 -10.37 -8.35 -12.46
C PRO A 687 -9.26 -7.78 -13.34
N LYS A 688 -8.60 -6.71 -12.89
CA LYS A 688 -7.44 -6.16 -13.60
C LYS A 688 -6.26 -7.13 -13.60
N ALA A 689 -5.98 -7.80 -12.50
CA ALA A 689 -4.94 -8.84 -12.44
C ALA A 689 -5.25 -10.02 -13.38
N ILE A 690 -6.53 -10.39 -13.54
CA ILE A 690 -6.95 -11.37 -14.54
C ILE A 690 -6.62 -10.90 -15.97
N GLN A 691 -6.84 -9.61 -16.30
CA GLN A 691 -6.44 -9.07 -17.60
C GLN A 691 -4.92 -9.14 -17.83
N HIS A 692 -4.11 -8.97 -16.78
CA HIS A 692 -2.66 -9.16 -16.87
C HIS A 692 -2.29 -10.63 -17.18
N VAL A 693 -3.04 -11.60 -16.65
CA VAL A 693 -2.86 -13.02 -17.02
C VAL A 693 -3.15 -13.26 -18.50
N PHE A 694 -4.19 -12.62 -19.09
CA PHE A 694 -4.42 -12.66 -20.53
C PHE A 694 -3.24 -12.09 -21.33
N VAL A 695 -2.60 -11.02 -20.87
CA VAL A 695 -1.38 -10.50 -21.52
C VAL A 695 -0.30 -11.58 -21.54
N GLY A 696 -0.08 -12.30 -20.43
CA GLY A 696 0.85 -13.44 -20.40
C GLY A 696 0.52 -14.53 -21.41
N MET A 697 -0.77 -14.85 -21.56
CA MET A 697 -1.24 -15.82 -22.57
C MET A 697 -0.98 -15.32 -23.99
N TYR A 698 -1.27 -14.04 -24.30
CA TYR A 698 -0.99 -13.49 -25.63
C TYR A 698 0.51 -13.50 -25.93
N VAL A 699 1.35 -13.14 -24.97
CA VAL A 699 2.82 -13.20 -25.12
C VAL A 699 3.25 -14.63 -25.46
N GLN A 700 2.81 -15.64 -24.70
CA GLN A 700 3.10 -17.05 -24.98
C GLN A 700 2.67 -17.46 -26.37
N GLN A 701 1.42 -17.17 -26.72
CA GLN A 701 0.82 -17.62 -27.99
C GLN A 701 1.49 -16.94 -29.20
N VAL A 702 1.76 -15.64 -29.13
CA VAL A 702 2.44 -14.89 -30.20
C VAL A 702 3.87 -15.39 -30.38
N CYS A 703 4.62 -15.56 -29.28
CA CYS A 703 5.99 -16.06 -29.34
C CYS A 703 6.06 -17.48 -29.88
N LEU A 704 5.18 -18.37 -29.41
CA LEU A 704 5.13 -19.77 -29.90
C LEU A 704 4.68 -19.85 -31.34
N CYS A 705 3.74 -19.02 -31.77
CA CYS A 705 3.32 -18.89 -33.16
C CYS A 705 4.50 -18.51 -34.07
N ALA A 706 5.26 -17.48 -33.68
CA ALA A 706 6.44 -17.04 -34.40
C ALA A 706 7.54 -18.12 -34.43
N LEU A 707 7.76 -18.82 -33.31
CA LEU A 707 8.70 -19.95 -33.23
C LEU A 707 8.31 -21.06 -34.25
N PHE A 708 7.03 -21.45 -34.33
CA PHE A 708 6.60 -22.46 -35.29
C PHE A 708 6.82 -22.03 -36.73
N PHE A 709 6.58 -20.77 -37.10
CA PHE A 709 6.90 -20.26 -38.43
C PHE A 709 8.41 -20.19 -38.73
N LEU A 710 9.25 -20.08 -37.71
CA LEU A 710 10.72 -20.06 -37.86
C LEU A 710 11.33 -21.47 -37.98
N VAL A 711 10.61 -22.55 -37.63
CA VAL A 711 11.12 -23.92 -37.67
C VAL A 711 11.42 -24.34 -39.11
N ARG A 712 12.66 -24.78 -39.37
CA ARG A 712 13.16 -25.29 -40.64
C ARG A 712 13.61 -26.75 -40.50
N ASP A 713 13.45 -27.55 -41.55
CA ASP A 713 14.09 -28.88 -41.61
C ASP A 713 15.55 -28.79 -42.11
N ASP A 714 16.20 -29.93 -42.26
CA ASP A 714 17.58 -30.00 -42.74
C ASP A 714 17.73 -29.45 -44.17
N ASN A 715 16.65 -29.43 -44.95
CA ASN A 715 16.59 -28.89 -46.33
C ASN A 715 16.15 -27.39 -46.34
N HIS A 716 16.16 -26.72 -45.22
CA HIS A 716 15.72 -25.32 -45.02
C HIS A 716 14.23 -25.05 -45.37
N HIS A 717 13.38 -26.07 -45.54
CA HIS A 717 11.94 -25.90 -45.78
C HIS A 717 11.22 -25.64 -44.43
N ALA A 718 10.21 -24.77 -44.49
CA ALA A 718 9.36 -24.51 -43.31
C ALA A 718 8.45 -25.73 -43.05
N LYS A 719 8.59 -26.41 -41.93
CA LYS A 719 7.86 -27.65 -41.58
C LYS A 719 6.77 -27.50 -40.57
N ALA A 720 6.82 -26.50 -39.70
CA ALA A 720 5.81 -26.31 -38.66
C ALA A 720 4.77 -25.24 -39.02
N VAL A 721 4.54 -24.98 -40.31
CA VAL A 721 3.54 -24.00 -40.76
C VAL A 721 2.11 -24.37 -40.33
N PRO A 722 1.64 -25.65 -40.37
CA PRO A 722 0.33 -25.99 -39.87
C PRO A 722 0.17 -25.69 -38.36
N GLN A 723 1.23 -25.92 -37.55
CA GLN A 723 1.23 -25.63 -36.16
C GLN A 723 1.14 -24.12 -35.89
N GLY A 724 1.91 -23.30 -36.66
CA GLY A 724 1.83 -21.85 -36.63
C GLY A 724 0.43 -21.32 -36.98
N ALA A 725 -0.19 -21.87 -38.02
CA ALA A 725 -1.56 -21.51 -38.41
C ALA A 725 -2.59 -21.83 -37.32
N LEU A 726 -2.48 -23.00 -36.67
CA LEU A 726 -3.36 -23.36 -35.56
C LEU A 726 -3.11 -22.49 -34.32
N MET A 727 -1.90 -21.98 -34.11
CA MET A 727 -1.63 -20.99 -33.07
C MET A 727 -2.30 -19.63 -33.34
N VAL A 728 -2.33 -19.19 -34.62
CA VAL A 728 -3.11 -17.98 -35.01
C VAL A 728 -4.60 -18.17 -34.67
N VAL A 729 -5.16 -19.33 -34.95
CA VAL A 729 -6.55 -19.65 -34.58
C VAL A 729 -6.71 -19.58 -33.05
N LEU A 730 -5.77 -20.12 -32.29
CA LEU A 730 -5.82 -20.06 -30.81
C LEU A 730 -5.76 -18.62 -30.28
N ILE A 731 -4.93 -17.75 -30.87
CA ILE A 731 -4.85 -16.32 -30.49
C ILE A 731 -6.22 -15.65 -30.71
N ILE A 732 -6.84 -15.87 -31.88
CA ILE A 732 -8.15 -15.29 -32.20
C ILE A 732 -9.21 -15.79 -31.21
N LEU A 733 -9.23 -17.09 -30.94
CA LEU A 733 -10.19 -17.67 -29.97
C LEU A 733 -9.97 -17.14 -28.55
N THR A 734 -8.71 -16.97 -28.15
CA THR A 734 -8.38 -16.40 -26.82
C THR A 734 -8.83 -14.94 -26.73
N ALA A 735 -8.63 -14.15 -27.79
CA ALA A 735 -9.08 -12.77 -27.85
C ALA A 735 -10.61 -12.66 -27.81
N PHE A 736 -11.30 -13.51 -28.60
CA PHE A 736 -12.75 -13.58 -28.59
C PHE A 736 -13.30 -13.98 -27.21
N TYR A 737 -12.67 -14.98 -26.57
CA TYR A 737 -13.07 -15.41 -25.23
C TYR A 737 -12.86 -14.30 -24.18
N ASN A 738 -11.74 -13.58 -24.25
CA ASN A 738 -11.48 -12.42 -23.37
C ASN A 738 -12.55 -11.34 -23.56
N LEU A 739 -12.94 -11.06 -24.80
CA LEU A 739 -14.02 -10.11 -25.10
C LEU A 739 -15.36 -10.55 -24.49
N ILE A 740 -15.71 -11.83 -24.65
CA ILE A 740 -16.93 -12.39 -24.02
C ILE A 740 -16.85 -12.27 -22.50
N LEU A 741 -15.73 -12.66 -21.89
CA LEU A 741 -15.57 -12.60 -20.45
C LEU A 741 -15.72 -11.17 -19.93
N THR A 742 -15.07 -10.21 -20.59
CA THR A 742 -15.10 -8.79 -20.22
C THR A 742 -16.51 -8.21 -20.37
N ASN A 743 -17.20 -8.50 -21.46
CA ASN A 743 -18.56 -8.01 -21.70
C ASN A 743 -19.58 -8.64 -20.74
N SER A 744 -19.43 -9.94 -20.44
CA SER A 744 -20.37 -10.66 -19.57
C SER A 744 -20.25 -10.23 -18.09
N TYR A 745 -19.04 -10.01 -17.61
CA TYR A 745 -18.82 -9.66 -16.21
C TYR A 745 -18.70 -8.14 -15.97
N GLY A 746 -18.39 -7.35 -16.99
CA GLY A 746 -18.17 -5.88 -16.87
C GLY A 746 -19.27 -5.14 -16.11
N PRO A 747 -20.55 -5.28 -16.49
CA PRO A 747 -21.66 -4.63 -15.76
C PRO A 747 -21.76 -5.05 -14.29
N LEU A 748 -21.45 -6.31 -13.97
CA LEU A 748 -21.50 -6.87 -12.62
C LEU A 748 -20.34 -6.42 -11.72
N LEU A 749 -19.28 -5.87 -12.32
CA LEU A 749 -18.16 -5.29 -11.57
C LEU A 749 -18.47 -3.89 -11.07
N SER A 750 -19.26 -3.12 -11.81
CA SER A 750 -19.47 -1.70 -11.58
C SER A 750 -20.61 -1.40 -10.62
N ALA A 751 -21.65 -2.28 -10.53
CA ALA A 751 -22.81 -1.99 -9.73
C ALA A 751 -23.51 -3.26 -9.21
N LEU A 752 -24.34 -3.11 -8.16
CA LEU A 752 -25.18 -4.19 -7.65
C LEU A 752 -26.36 -4.43 -8.60
N PRO A 753 -26.69 -5.68 -8.91
CA PRO A 753 -27.87 -6.01 -9.69
C PRO A 753 -29.17 -5.78 -8.87
N LEU A 754 -30.24 -5.37 -9.53
CA LEU A 754 -31.52 -5.08 -8.91
C LEU A 754 -32.13 -6.29 -8.18
N SER A 755 -31.79 -7.51 -8.59
CA SER A 755 -32.22 -8.76 -7.94
C SER A 755 -31.73 -8.92 -6.51
N LEU A 756 -30.74 -8.13 -6.07
CA LEU A 756 -30.20 -8.16 -4.70
C LEU A 756 -30.73 -7.03 -3.81
N LYS A 757 -31.69 -6.21 -4.28
CA LYS A 757 -32.19 -5.02 -3.56
C LYS A 757 -32.72 -5.29 -2.15
N ASP A 758 -33.28 -6.47 -1.92
CA ASP A 758 -33.91 -6.87 -0.66
C ASP A 758 -33.10 -7.93 0.12
N LYS A 759 -31.91 -8.32 -0.41
CA LYS A 759 -31.06 -9.34 0.21
C LYS A 759 -29.92 -8.68 0.97
N THR A 760 -29.83 -8.94 2.27
CA THR A 760 -28.66 -8.62 3.10
C THR A 760 -28.03 -9.93 3.51
N PHE A 761 -26.76 -10.15 3.16
CA PHE A 761 -26.00 -11.33 3.57
C PHE A 761 -25.15 -10.95 4.79
N GLY A 762 -25.35 -11.66 5.92
CA GLY A 762 -24.51 -11.50 7.09
C GLY A 762 -23.17 -12.23 6.92
N TYR A 763 -22.12 -11.74 7.58
CA TYR A 763 -20.83 -12.44 7.65
C TYR A 763 -20.92 -13.76 8.43
N GLU A 764 -21.91 -13.88 9.35
CA GLU A 764 -22.10 -15.05 10.21
C GLU A 764 -22.57 -16.30 9.45
N GLU A 765 -23.26 -16.12 8.30
CA GLU A 765 -23.73 -17.28 7.51
C GLU A 765 -22.60 -17.99 6.74
N ASP A 766 -21.43 -17.31 6.52
CA ASP A 766 -20.28 -17.90 5.82
C ASP A 766 -19.43 -18.81 6.73
N GLU A 767 -19.45 -18.63 8.06
CA GLU A 767 -18.71 -19.48 9.01
C GLU A 767 -19.36 -20.88 9.11
N ASP A 768 -20.69 -20.94 9.07
CA ASP A 768 -21.41 -22.21 9.08
C ASP A 768 -21.26 -22.96 7.75
N GLU A 769 -21.22 -22.29 6.58
CA GLU A 769 -20.94 -22.94 5.29
C GLU A 769 -19.51 -23.52 5.20
N VAL A 770 -18.52 -22.83 5.77
CA VAL A 770 -17.13 -23.33 5.78
C VAL A 770 -16.98 -24.52 6.75
N ALA A 771 -17.68 -24.52 7.87
CA ALA A 771 -17.71 -25.63 8.82
C ALA A 771 -18.48 -26.85 8.24
N GLU A 772 -19.57 -26.64 7.51
CA GLU A 772 -20.36 -27.68 6.89
C GLU A 772 -19.69 -28.30 5.63
N HIS A 773 -18.92 -27.48 4.86
CA HIS A 773 -18.10 -27.99 3.76
C HIS A 773 -16.89 -28.83 4.21
N ALA A 774 -16.45 -28.64 5.45
CA ALA A 774 -15.40 -29.49 6.03
C ALA A 774 -15.92 -30.87 6.47
N THR A 775 -17.22 -31.00 6.70
CA THR A 775 -17.87 -32.22 7.21
C THR A 775 -18.69 -32.99 6.19
N ASN A 776 -19.23 -32.35 5.13
CA ASN A 776 -20.04 -33.04 4.13
C ASN A 776 -19.75 -32.55 2.69
N GLY A 777 -19.08 -33.40 1.92
CA GLY A 777 -18.72 -33.15 0.52
C GLY A 777 -19.89 -33.09 -0.50
N LYS A 778 -21.11 -32.77 -0.11
CA LYS A 778 -22.26 -32.63 -1.01
C LYS A 778 -23.32 -31.66 -0.45
N ARG A 779 -23.14 -30.36 -0.66
CA ARG A 779 -24.29 -29.43 -0.71
C ARG A 779 -24.06 -28.36 -1.78
N LYS A 780 -25.03 -28.24 -2.71
CA LYS A 780 -25.11 -27.16 -3.68
C LYS A 780 -25.34 -25.83 -2.95
N SER A 781 -24.64 -24.79 -3.32
CA SER A 781 -24.79 -23.48 -2.69
C SER A 781 -26.24 -22.98 -2.76
N THR A 782 -26.74 -22.39 -1.70
CA THR A 782 -28.08 -21.82 -1.54
C THR A 782 -28.44 -20.81 -2.66
N PHE A 783 -27.45 -20.23 -3.30
CA PHE A 783 -27.61 -19.33 -4.46
C PHE A 783 -28.09 -20.04 -5.74
N TYR A 784 -27.75 -21.31 -5.92
CA TYR A 784 -28.26 -22.13 -7.05
C TYR A 784 -29.66 -22.65 -6.78
N GLN A 785 -30.04 -22.91 -5.55
CA GLN A 785 -31.40 -23.35 -5.20
C GLN A 785 -32.45 -22.25 -5.43
N ALA A 786 -32.09 -20.96 -5.20
CA ALA A 786 -32.99 -19.84 -5.49
C ALA A 786 -33.27 -19.66 -6.98
N ALA A 787 -32.29 -19.98 -7.86
CA ALA A 787 -32.44 -19.90 -9.31
C ALA A 787 -33.18 -21.11 -9.90
N GLU A 788 -33.14 -22.28 -9.24
CA GLU A 788 -33.91 -23.46 -9.65
C GLU A 788 -35.36 -23.41 -9.18
N THR A 789 -35.67 -22.72 -8.06
CA THR A 789 -37.04 -22.56 -7.54
C THR A 789 -37.85 -21.56 -8.39
N GLU A 790 -37.21 -20.58 -9.04
CA GLU A 790 -37.91 -19.66 -9.96
C GLU A 790 -38.35 -20.31 -11.28
N LYS A 791 -37.83 -21.47 -11.66
CA LYS A 791 -38.27 -22.22 -12.86
C LYS A 791 -39.42 -23.16 -12.63
N GLY A 792 -39.87 -23.33 -11.38
CA GLY A 792 -40.86 -24.31 -10.97
C GLY A 792 -42.23 -23.79 -10.58
N VAL A 793 -42.45 -22.47 -10.53
CA VAL A 793 -43.74 -21.91 -10.08
C VAL A 793 -44.40 -21.04 -11.17
N SER A 794 -44.91 -21.69 -12.17
CA SER A 794 -45.93 -21.15 -13.06
C SER A 794 -47.06 -22.18 -13.11
N SER A 795 -47.89 -22.23 -12.10
CA SER A 795 -49.35 -22.58 -12.14
C SER A 795 -49.92 -22.66 -10.72
N ALA A 796 -50.98 -21.89 -10.53
CA ALA A 796 -52.09 -22.05 -9.59
C ALA A 796 -51.77 -22.10 -8.07
N VAL A 797 -52.14 -21.03 -7.33
CA VAL A 797 -52.92 -21.17 -6.09
C VAL A 797 -53.68 -19.89 -5.80
N GLU A 798 -55.00 -20.09 -5.58
CA GLU A 798 -55.98 -19.17 -5.04
C GLU A 798 -55.68 -18.71 -3.61
N PRO A 799 -56.30 -17.58 -3.16
CA PRO A 799 -56.02 -17.02 -1.83
C PRO A 799 -56.86 -17.69 -0.75
N ARG A 800 -56.23 -18.20 0.27
CA ARG A 800 -56.90 -18.67 1.48
C ARG A 800 -56.66 -17.71 2.65
N GLN A 801 -57.71 -17.10 3.14
CA GLN A 801 -57.82 -16.37 4.41
C GLN A 801 -57.58 -17.33 5.57
N ILE A 802 -56.83 -16.94 6.55
CA ILE A 802 -56.94 -17.49 7.93
C ILE A 802 -56.76 -16.36 8.94
N ALA A 803 -57.78 -16.32 9.82
CA ALA A 803 -57.94 -15.43 10.96
C ALA A 803 -57.14 -15.90 12.19
N GLY A 804 -56.75 -14.93 13.01
CA GLY A 804 -56.90 -14.93 14.46
C GLY A 804 -55.98 -15.80 15.32
N GLY A 805 -55.38 -15.14 16.31
CA GLY A 805 -55.11 -15.75 17.61
C GLY A 805 -53.66 -15.60 18.10
N GLU A 806 -53.56 -14.74 19.00
CA GLU A 806 -53.26 -14.88 20.44
C GLU A 806 -51.84 -14.50 20.91
N LYS A 807 -51.84 -13.45 21.74
CA LYS A 807 -50.74 -13.00 22.59
C LYS A 807 -50.29 -14.08 23.58
N ARG A 808 -49.02 -14.32 23.68
CA ARG A 808 -48.42 -14.84 24.92
C ARG A 808 -47.19 -13.99 25.33
N ARG A 809 -47.45 -13.25 26.42
CA ARG A 809 -46.45 -12.65 27.29
C ARG A 809 -45.77 -13.78 28.07
N THR A 810 -44.48 -13.87 28.05
CA THR A 810 -43.73 -14.53 29.11
C THR A 810 -42.62 -13.58 29.60
N THR A 811 -42.85 -13.11 30.80
CA THR A 811 -41.89 -12.49 31.72
C THR A 811 -40.85 -13.55 32.11
N PHE A 812 -39.58 -13.21 31.97
CA PHE A 812 -38.52 -13.90 32.72
C PHE A 812 -37.80 -12.92 33.65
N ALA A 813 -37.67 -13.35 34.87
CA ALA A 813 -37.18 -12.66 36.04
C ALA A 813 -35.65 -12.50 35.93
N SER A 814 -35.20 -11.35 36.48
CA SER A 814 -33.85 -11.03 36.80
C SER A 814 -33.24 -12.00 37.82
N ASP A 815 -32.10 -12.58 37.51
CA ASP A 815 -31.20 -13.07 38.55
C ASP A 815 -29.84 -12.35 38.39
N GLY A 816 -29.54 -11.55 39.40
CA GLY A 816 -28.30 -10.81 39.47
C GLY A 816 -27.12 -11.72 39.83
N LYS A 817 -26.08 -11.59 39.09
CA LYS A 817 -24.72 -11.91 39.56
C LYS A 817 -23.71 -10.91 39.00
N ASN A 818 -23.16 -10.18 39.95
CA ASN A 818 -21.93 -9.39 39.90
C ASN A 818 -21.07 -9.52 38.65
N GLU A 819 -21.16 -8.53 37.78
CA GLU A 819 -20.10 -8.17 36.89
C GLU A 819 -19.06 -7.35 37.70
N LYS A 820 -17.89 -7.92 37.88
CA LYS A 820 -16.74 -7.20 38.42
C LYS A 820 -16.24 -6.26 37.34
N ASP A 821 -16.19 -4.98 37.64
CA ASP A 821 -15.46 -3.96 36.93
C ASP A 821 -14.08 -4.46 36.49
N VAL A 822 -13.90 -4.71 35.21
CA VAL A 822 -12.58 -4.87 34.61
C VAL A 822 -12.07 -3.47 34.35
N SER A 823 -11.25 -3.00 35.28
CA SER A 823 -10.62 -1.71 35.19
C SER A 823 -9.62 -1.66 34.03
N VAL A 824 -9.45 -0.49 33.47
CA VAL A 824 -8.52 -0.06 32.41
C VAL A 824 -7.02 -0.38 32.69
N ARG A 825 -6.72 -1.20 33.68
CA ARG A 825 -5.35 -1.58 34.07
C ARG A 825 -4.70 -2.68 33.23
N ASP A 826 -5.43 -3.42 32.41
CA ASP A 826 -4.88 -4.57 31.65
C ASP A 826 -4.12 -4.21 30.38
N PHE A 827 -4.03 -2.92 30.04
CA PHE A 827 -3.23 -2.45 28.90
C PHE A 827 -1.73 -2.30 29.16
N ALA A 828 -1.30 -2.39 30.43
CA ALA A 828 0.09 -2.11 30.83
C ALA A 828 0.92 -3.36 31.16
N THR A 829 0.34 -4.56 31.19
CA THR A 829 1.06 -5.79 31.56
C THR A 829 1.17 -6.74 30.37
N GLY A 830 1.91 -6.34 29.35
CA GLY A 830 2.60 -7.28 28.50
C GLY A 830 4.00 -7.48 29.09
N ASP A 831 4.23 -8.63 29.68
CA ASP A 831 5.47 -9.00 30.36
C ASP A 831 6.72 -8.54 29.59
N VAL A 832 7.36 -7.49 30.12
CA VAL A 832 8.77 -7.22 29.94
C VAL A 832 9.43 -7.84 31.16
N GLU A 833 10.08 -8.98 30.96
CA GLU A 833 10.91 -9.55 32.03
C GLU A 833 11.90 -8.53 32.56
N ALA A 834 11.86 -8.46 33.85
CA ALA A 834 12.68 -7.82 34.82
C ALA A 834 13.98 -7.15 34.33
N GLY A 835 13.93 -5.86 34.28
CA GLY A 835 15.00 -4.95 34.58
C GLY A 835 14.42 -3.86 35.46
N GLU A 836 14.63 -3.99 36.77
CA GLU A 836 14.47 -3.02 37.85
C GLU A 836 13.19 -2.17 37.91
N ALA A 837 12.52 -2.26 39.04
CA ALA A 837 11.31 -1.62 39.48
C ALA A 837 11.25 -0.11 39.13
N GLY A 838 10.51 0.21 38.07
CA GLY A 838 10.06 1.56 37.82
C GLY A 838 8.78 1.80 38.59
N HIS A 839 8.80 2.80 39.47
CA HIS A 839 7.65 3.26 40.23
C HIS A 839 6.47 3.57 39.33
N ALA A 840 5.36 2.86 39.52
CA ALA A 840 4.08 3.22 38.95
C ALA A 840 3.58 4.49 39.64
N TYR A 841 3.51 5.62 38.90
CA TYR A 841 2.93 6.85 39.39
C TYR A 841 1.40 6.76 39.37
N PRO A 842 0.73 7.18 40.48
CA PRO A 842 -0.73 7.29 40.49
C PRO A 842 -1.20 8.42 39.54
N PRO A 843 -2.36 8.31 38.90
CA PRO A 843 -2.88 9.39 38.07
C PRO A 843 -3.15 10.62 38.96
N SER A 844 -2.53 11.75 38.60
CA SER A 844 -2.80 13.01 39.25
C SER A 844 -4.26 13.42 38.99
N LYS A 845 -5.06 13.49 40.05
CA LYS A 845 -6.34 14.20 40.01
C LYS A 845 -6.05 15.69 39.93
N VAL A 846 -6.01 16.24 38.72
CA VAL A 846 -6.06 17.68 38.52
C VAL A 846 -7.51 18.09 38.43
N GLU A 847 -8.03 18.74 39.46
CA GLU A 847 -9.32 19.43 39.40
C GLU A 847 -9.16 20.64 38.48
N ASP A 848 -9.90 20.57 37.36
CA ASP A 848 -9.96 21.60 36.33
C ASP A 848 -10.78 22.79 36.86
N GLN A 849 -10.12 23.85 37.37
CA GLN A 849 -10.75 25.12 37.72
C GLN A 849 -10.57 26.17 36.63
N GLY A 850 -11.32 25.99 35.57
CA GLY A 850 -11.52 26.98 34.49
C GLY A 850 -12.59 26.48 33.57
N ALA A 851 -13.63 27.28 33.27
CA ALA A 851 -14.70 26.89 32.35
C ALA A 851 -14.06 26.43 31.05
N PRO A 852 -14.20 25.15 30.67
CA PRO A 852 -13.53 24.64 29.50
C PRO A 852 -14.17 25.27 28.27
N ARG A 853 -13.38 25.84 27.36
CA ARG A 853 -13.81 25.95 25.97
C ARG A 853 -14.11 24.53 25.52
N VAL A 854 -15.42 24.23 25.33
CA VAL A 854 -15.87 22.93 24.83
C VAL A 854 -15.36 22.80 23.39
N PHE A 855 -14.21 22.15 23.23
CA PHE A 855 -13.73 21.80 21.90
C PHE A 855 -14.68 20.75 21.32
N PRO A 856 -15.09 20.90 20.05
CA PRO A 856 -15.94 19.89 19.42
C PRO A 856 -15.23 18.54 19.47
N GLN A 857 -15.92 17.52 19.97
CA GLN A 857 -15.42 16.15 20.01
C GLN A 857 -15.11 15.68 18.59
N PRO A 858 -14.00 14.93 18.37
CA PRO A 858 -13.69 14.40 17.07
C PRO A 858 -14.81 13.45 16.61
N LYS A 859 -15.28 13.67 15.39
CA LYS A 859 -16.30 12.85 14.75
C LYS A 859 -15.67 11.82 13.83
N SER A 860 -16.33 10.69 13.59
CA SER A 860 -15.89 9.74 12.57
C SER A 860 -15.91 10.36 11.17
N ALA A 861 -15.12 9.80 10.23
CA ALA A 861 -15.13 10.25 8.84
C ALA A 861 -16.53 10.18 8.22
N ASP A 862 -17.34 9.19 8.60
CA ASP A 862 -18.71 9.03 8.15
C ASP A 862 -19.65 10.12 8.68
N GLU A 863 -19.43 10.65 9.89
CA GLU A 863 -20.24 11.74 10.46
C GLU A 863 -19.97 13.08 9.77
N TYR A 864 -18.73 13.37 9.35
CA TYR A 864 -18.41 14.53 8.51
C TYR A 864 -19.00 14.37 7.11
N GLY A 865 -19.17 13.13 6.65
CA GLY A 865 -19.66 12.82 5.33
C GLY A 865 -18.75 13.32 4.22
N PHE A 866 -19.36 13.89 3.17
CA PHE A 866 -18.64 14.37 1.99
C PHE A 866 -18.48 15.90 1.98
N ALA A 867 -18.28 16.50 3.13
CA ALA A 867 -17.86 17.89 3.25
C ALA A 867 -16.33 18.01 3.15
N HIS A 868 -15.84 19.09 2.51
CA HIS A 868 -14.39 19.31 2.38
C HIS A 868 -13.74 19.43 3.77
N PRO A 869 -12.61 18.75 4.04
CA PRO A 869 -11.95 18.78 5.36
C PRO A 869 -11.68 20.21 5.88
N ALA A 870 -11.19 21.09 5.04
CA ALA A 870 -10.91 22.49 5.41
C ALA A 870 -12.16 23.29 5.85
N ALA A 871 -13.37 22.86 5.44
CA ALA A 871 -14.62 23.50 5.78
C ALA A 871 -15.39 22.84 6.93
N SER A 872 -15.02 21.61 7.28
CA SER A 872 -15.79 20.78 8.22
C SER A 872 -15.01 20.30 9.45
N ARG A 873 -13.69 20.08 9.31
CA ARG A 873 -12.89 19.57 10.42
C ARG A 873 -12.43 20.71 11.33
N PRO A 874 -12.43 20.49 12.65
CA PRO A 874 -11.90 21.47 13.61
C PRO A 874 -10.37 21.58 13.48
N GLN A 875 -9.81 22.63 14.10
CA GLN A 875 -8.37 22.81 14.24
C GLN A 875 -7.74 21.54 14.86
N ARG A 876 -6.64 21.09 14.26
CA ARG A 876 -5.89 19.95 14.78
C ARG A 876 -5.35 20.26 16.19
N THR A 877 -5.63 19.37 17.14
CA THR A 877 -5.13 19.53 18.52
C THR A 877 -3.63 19.25 18.57
N VAL A 878 -2.86 20.19 19.11
CA VAL A 878 -1.43 20.04 19.39
C VAL A 878 -1.27 19.09 20.57
N TRP A 879 -0.54 17.99 20.39
CA TRP A 879 -0.37 16.96 21.39
C TRP A 879 0.98 17.08 22.09
N ILE A 880 0.97 17.63 23.30
CA ILE A 880 2.16 17.90 24.12
C ILE A 880 2.26 16.80 25.17
N PRO A 881 3.43 16.18 25.41
CA PRO A 881 3.51 15.16 26.43
C PRO A 881 3.49 15.80 27.83
N ALA A 882 2.76 15.21 28.78
CA ALA A 882 2.85 15.55 30.21
C ALA A 882 4.19 15.11 30.77
N ASP A 883 4.65 15.79 31.81
CA ASP A 883 5.83 15.45 32.58
C ASP A 883 5.55 15.60 34.10
N ASP A 884 6.35 14.93 34.94
CA ASP A 884 6.17 14.96 36.39
C ASP A 884 6.38 16.36 36.98
N LEU A 885 6.91 17.29 36.21
CA LEU A 885 7.23 18.65 36.64
C LEU A 885 6.14 19.67 36.29
N GLY A 886 5.15 19.26 35.45
CA GLY A 886 4.05 20.09 34.99
C GLY A 886 4.38 21.04 33.84
N HIS A 887 5.58 20.95 33.22
CA HIS A 887 5.96 21.83 32.11
C HIS A 887 5.08 21.57 30.87
N GLY A 888 4.70 20.30 30.58
CA GLY A 888 3.80 19.96 29.48
C GLY A 888 2.44 20.61 29.62
N GLU A 889 1.89 20.64 30.87
CA GLU A 889 0.59 21.29 31.13
C GLU A 889 0.67 22.80 31.09
N GLU A 890 1.81 23.39 31.56
CA GLU A 890 2.06 24.84 31.47
C GLU A 890 2.08 25.29 30.00
N GLU A 891 2.83 24.61 29.14
CA GLU A 891 2.92 24.93 27.73
C GLU A 891 1.58 24.67 26.98
N ALA A 892 0.85 23.59 27.34
CA ALA A 892 -0.48 23.34 26.77
C ALA A 892 -1.49 24.43 27.15
N ARG A 893 -1.39 24.97 28.41
CA ARG A 893 -2.20 26.10 28.82
C ARG A 893 -1.82 27.36 28.04
N ALA A 894 -0.55 27.66 27.91
CA ALA A 894 -0.07 28.80 27.13
C ALA A 894 -0.49 28.72 25.63
N CYS A 895 -0.57 27.51 25.05
CA CYS A 895 -1.13 27.31 23.70
C CYS A 895 -2.62 27.67 23.67
N ARG A 896 -3.41 27.18 24.66
CA ARG A 896 -4.85 27.46 24.73
C ARG A 896 -5.12 28.95 24.94
N ASP A 897 -4.34 29.63 25.76
CA ASP A 897 -4.42 31.07 25.98
C ASP A 897 -4.10 31.87 24.70
N ALA A 898 -3.23 31.35 23.86
CA ALA A 898 -2.93 31.91 22.55
C ALA A 898 -3.99 31.55 21.46
N GLY A 899 -5.06 30.79 21.78
CA GLY A 899 -6.10 30.38 20.86
C GLY A 899 -5.78 29.12 20.06
N VAL A 900 -4.78 28.34 20.47
CA VAL A 900 -4.38 27.07 19.82
C VAL A 900 -4.86 25.89 20.66
N ASN A 901 -5.57 24.95 20.01
CA ASN A 901 -6.04 23.73 20.66
C ASN A 901 -4.84 22.87 21.07
N ALA A 902 -4.72 22.58 22.36
CA ALA A 902 -3.62 21.76 22.88
C ALA A 902 -4.10 20.84 24.01
N SER A 903 -3.53 19.63 24.07
CA SER A 903 -3.84 18.59 25.05
C SER A 903 -2.56 17.85 25.47
N THR A 904 -2.51 17.46 26.74
CA THR A 904 -1.44 16.59 27.27
C THR A 904 -1.90 15.16 27.52
N HIS A 905 -3.15 14.85 27.16
CA HIS A 905 -3.77 13.57 27.49
C HIS A 905 -3.05 12.39 26.78
N ASP A 906 -2.86 11.30 27.49
CA ASP A 906 -2.33 10.02 26.97
C ASP A 906 -0.88 10.08 26.41
N ALA A 907 -0.09 11.11 26.71
CA ALA A 907 1.32 11.16 26.38
C ALA A 907 2.15 11.66 27.57
N ILE A 908 3.26 11.01 27.83
CA ILE A 908 4.16 11.35 28.95
C ILE A 908 5.62 11.42 28.51
N VAL A 909 6.43 12.21 29.21
CA VAL A 909 7.89 12.19 29.12
C VAL A 909 8.44 11.51 30.36
N ASP A 910 9.20 10.45 30.18
CA ASP A 910 9.88 9.78 31.28
C ASP A 910 11.02 10.67 31.87
N PRO A 911 11.53 10.39 33.07
CA PRO A 911 12.63 11.15 33.63
C PRO A 911 13.90 11.19 32.77
N LYS A 912 14.10 10.24 31.84
CA LYS A 912 15.21 10.20 30.88
C LYS A 912 14.97 11.04 29.63
N GLY A 913 13.81 11.70 29.53
CA GLY A 913 13.41 12.51 28.38
C GLY A 913 12.94 11.71 27.18
N LYS A 914 12.46 10.47 27.35
CA LYS A 914 11.86 9.67 26.30
C LYS A 914 10.34 9.87 26.35
N VAL A 915 9.72 10.05 25.18
CA VAL A 915 8.27 10.14 25.06
C VAL A 915 7.66 8.74 25.06
N ASP A 916 6.67 8.53 25.92
CA ASP A 916 5.87 7.30 25.97
C ASP A 916 4.39 7.61 25.78
N ILE A 917 3.63 6.65 25.25
CA ILE A 917 2.24 6.83 24.83
C ILE A 917 1.35 5.89 25.62
N LEU A 918 0.28 6.43 26.23
CA LEU A 918 -0.70 5.70 27.02
C LEU A 918 -2.01 5.44 26.26
N GLY A 919 -2.31 6.24 25.22
CA GLY A 919 -3.54 6.13 24.43
C GLY A 919 -3.43 6.79 23.07
N PRO A 920 -4.54 6.87 22.29
CA PRO A 920 -4.56 7.48 20.97
C PRO A 920 -4.41 9.02 21.04
N PRO A 921 -4.04 9.67 19.92
CA PRO A 921 -4.04 11.12 19.82
C PRO A 921 -5.41 11.73 20.17
N PRO A 922 -5.46 12.96 20.72
CA PRO A 922 -6.70 13.57 21.20
C PRO A 922 -7.72 13.88 20.11
N ASP A 923 -7.31 13.90 18.84
CA ASP A 923 -8.13 14.14 17.66
C ASP A 923 -8.57 12.85 16.94
N VAL A 924 -8.27 11.68 17.50
CA VAL A 924 -8.74 10.37 17.00
C VAL A 924 -9.90 9.89 17.85
N VAL A 925 -10.99 9.51 17.18
CA VAL A 925 -12.17 8.92 17.85
C VAL A 925 -11.77 7.60 18.50
N ARG A 926 -12.04 7.45 19.78
CA ARG A 926 -11.86 6.18 20.50
C ARG A 926 -12.97 5.23 20.05
N GLU A 927 -12.59 4.16 19.34
CA GLU A 927 -13.48 3.00 19.14
C GLU A 927 -13.35 2.10 20.38
N ASP A 928 -14.19 2.30 21.36
CA ASP A 928 -14.25 1.48 22.58
C ASP A 928 -14.83 0.11 22.26
#